data_4c122b6871ac8eb3b674fdb73be55755
#
_entry.id   4c122b6871ac8eb3b674fdb73be55755
#
_cell.length_a   1.000
_cell.length_b   1.000
_cell.length_c   1.000
_cell.angle_alpha   90.00
_cell.angle_beta   90.00
_cell.angle_gamma   90.00
#
_symmetry.space_group_name_H-M   'P 1'
#
loop_
_entity.id
_entity.type
_entity.pdbx_description
1 polymer ?
#
loop_
_entity_poly.entity_id
_entity_poly.type
_entity_poly.pdbx_seq_one_letter_code
_entity_poly.pdbx_strand_id
1 'polypeptide(L)'
;MKKYLYILSFCFLQYALSGFAQNKQTSMSDTIKLPEATVLAERPFVQRKADRMIVNIEHSKLLKVRSLSNILSLIPGVSYDGEGGITIMGNGIRIYENGRMVKLSGAQLKRYLSSLRGIDIKSLEILPQATAEYDAEGGTGILVINRQKKHDYGLSGYGGSEYERKSKNSFSEFTGLTYSWGNFALYANMMLGRSESLSKIAESDYGRNITVNSISESTDKSLYYIPKLGFDFYISPKQYLGIEWSGNYAKDYANDCWVHSTITDNSPYPTSIKSYAPYTLRPNTNDVTLNYEWKTDTLGGKLNIIADYARKREHDLYEYENKYTLGISSDSIISKSQPSFERIDVYSAQVDFEKYFNHHQFTLGAKYVYAGIDYISKLYLGNTTLGGILSEEIDQRDDFNYFEQRYAIYGMYRYTSRSWGVQMGLRNEYTEWNTQQRVKTQLHNSRSDNNIFPSFFVKKNMGQGNALSLSYTQSINRPSYQMVNPFVFHLSETSYKEGNPYLKGELLYNAALQFVLKSRYIFSLSALFIDRKINEVYEQVGEKQTRYTLKNDGNSKRLALYMEIPFTWGMWNCRNNAELSQSLYQNSAKRIHDFGVVLSSFNRFRLSKQLTAMANLRYIRHYKQLYLVQKTDYFGVDIEGDYSCLKDKLNINFGVKDLLNSRGKNQQIFRNNNFEHHSDFNFVSRKFFVSVTFNFSAGLKQASQHDKTHSNGEEKERM
;
A
#
# COMPACT_ATOMS: atom_id res chain seq x y z
N MET A 1 -24.60 -11.31 23.39
CA MET A 1 -24.36 -11.07 21.95
C MET A 1 -23.39 -12.05 21.28
N LYS A 2 -22.34 -12.57 21.95
CA LYS A 2 -21.37 -13.52 21.33
C LYS A 2 -21.93 -14.86 20.84
N LYS A 3 -23.04 -15.37 21.45
CA LYS A 3 -23.66 -16.63 21.04
C LYS A 3 -24.58 -16.55 19.79
N TYR A 4 -25.04 -15.36 19.44
CA TYR A 4 -25.94 -15.17 18.29
C TYR A 4 -25.21 -14.96 16.95
N LEU A 5 -23.94 -14.54 16.97
CA LEU A 5 -23.15 -14.36 15.75
C LEU A 5 -22.79 -15.71 15.10
N TYR A 6 -22.50 -16.74 15.90
CA TYR A 6 -22.21 -18.10 15.41
C TYR A 6 -23.45 -18.80 14.85
N ILE A 7 -24.62 -18.48 15.39
CA ILE A 7 -25.90 -19.06 14.93
C ILE A 7 -26.33 -18.45 13.59
N LEU A 8 -26.07 -17.15 13.35
CA LEU A 8 -26.36 -16.53 12.06
C LEU A 8 -25.46 -17.06 10.93
N SER A 9 -24.17 -17.31 11.18
CA SER A 9 -23.26 -17.91 10.18
C SER A 9 -23.69 -19.35 9.83
N PHE A 10 -24.16 -20.10 10.79
CA PHE A 10 -24.59 -21.50 10.58
C PHE A 10 -25.99 -21.60 9.92
N CYS A 11 -26.92 -20.70 10.22
CA CYS A 11 -28.22 -20.63 9.57
C CYS A 11 -28.15 -20.18 8.09
N PHE A 12 -27.21 -19.28 7.73
CA PHE A 12 -26.98 -18.90 6.33
C PHE A 12 -26.44 -20.06 5.49
N LEU A 13 -25.63 -20.94 6.08
CA LEU A 13 -25.10 -22.12 5.39
C LEU A 13 -26.20 -23.20 5.18
N GLN A 14 -27.15 -23.34 6.09
CA GLN A 14 -28.25 -24.32 5.95
C GLN A 14 -29.32 -23.85 4.94
N TYR A 15 -29.63 -22.55 4.87
CA TYR A 15 -30.59 -22.03 3.88
C TYR A 15 -30.08 -22.07 2.44
N ALA A 16 -28.76 -22.00 2.22
CA ALA A 16 -28.15 -22.09 0.88
C ALA A 16 -28.15 -23.52 0.32
N LEU A 17 -28.33 -24.56 1.15
CA LEU A 17 -28.32 -25.97 0.74
C LEU A 17 -29.70 -26.55 0.40
N SER A 18 -30.80 -25.90 0.80
CA SER A 18 -32.15 -26.41 0.60
C SER A 18 -32.90 -25.90 -0.64
N GLY A 19 -32.27 -25.01 -1.45
CA GLY A 19 -32.90 -24.37 -2.62
C GLY A 19 -32.72 -25.08 -3.98
N PHE A 20 -32.04 -26.19 -4.07
CA PHE A 20 -31.69 -26.82 -5.37
C PHE A 20 -32.31 -28.22 -5.56
N ALA A 21 -33.63 -28.28 -5.67
CA ALA A 21 -34.29 -29.44 -6.23
C ALA A 21 -35.57 -29.04 -6.94
N GLN A 22 -35.51 -29.00 -8.28
CA GLN A 22 -36.57 -29.07 -9.32
C GLN A 22 -36.23 -28.17 -10.52
N ASN A 23 -36.25 -28.55 -11.77
CA ASN A 23 -36.95 -29.49 -12.62
C ASN A 23 -36.22 -29.54 -13.98
N LYS A 24 -36.05 -30.75 -14.51
CA LYS A 24 -35.65 -31.00 -15.90
C LYS A 24 -36.91 -31.08 -16.76
N GLN A 25 -37.08 -30.22 -17.77
CA GLN A 25 -37.90 -30.55 -18.93
C GLN A 25 -37.02 -30.62 -20.15
N THR A 26 -36.96 -31.79 -20.74
CA THR A 26 -36.35 -32.05 -22.05
C THR A 26 -37.38 -31.80 -23.15
N SER A 27 -37.06 -30.93 -24.10
CA SER A 27 -37.68 -30.94 -25.42
C SER A 27 -36.63 -31.20 -26.49
N MET A 28 -36.77 -32.32 -27.19
CA MET A 28 -36.00 -32.63 -28.38
C MET A 28 -36.47 -31.73 -29.54
N SER A 29 -35.56 -31.07 -30.23
CA SER A 29 -35.73 -30.70 -31.64
C SER A 29 -34.40 -30.90 -32.35
N ASP A 30 -34.39 -31.87 -33.24
CA ASP A 30 -33.31 -32.17 -34.17
C ASP A 30 -33.16 -31.06 -35.20
N THR A 31 -32.11 -30.29 -35.08
CA THR A 31 -31.48 -29.59 -36.22
C THR A 31 -30.00 -29.44 -35.90
N ILE A 32 -29.17 -30.26 -36.56
CA ILE A 32 -27.72 -30.15 -36.51
C ILE A 32 -27.33 -28.86 -37.21
N LYS A 33 -27.19 -27.78 -36.48
CA LYS A 33 -26.41 -26.60 -36.89
C LYS A 33 -24.94 -26.90 -36.61
N LEU A 34 -24.15 -27.00 -37.68
CA LEU A 34 -22.67 -26.98 -37.57
C LEU A 34 -22.29 -25.76 -36.73
N PRO A 35 -21.44 -25.92 -35.70
CA PRO A 35 -20.99 -24.78 -34.93
C PRO A 35 -20.12 -23.90 -35.83
N GLU A 36 -20.56 -22.66 -35.98
CA GLU A 36 -19.71 -21.59 -36.51
C GLU A 36 -18.40 -21.62 -35.72
N ALA A 37 -17.29 -21.90 -36.38
CA ALA A 37 -15.97 -21.90 -35.77
C ALA A 37 -15.59 -20.45 -35.43
N THR A 38 -16.12 -19.93 -34.36
CA THR A 38 -15.66 -18.68 -33.78
C THR A 38 -14.25 -18.95 -33.25
N VAL A 39 -13.24 -18.54 -34.01
CA VAL A 39 -11.85 -18.49 -33.55
C VAL A 39 -11.81 -17.42 -32.46
N LEU A 40 -12.16 -17.78 -31.24
CA LEU A 40 -11.87 -17.00 -30.05
C LEU A 40 -10.35 -17.03 -29.88
N ALA A 41 -9.66 -16.04 -30.43
CA ALA A 41 -8.27 -15.79 -30.12
C ALA A 41 -8.17 -15.57 -28.62
N GLU A 42 -7.77 -16.59 -27.85
CA GLU A 42 -7.50 -16.46 -26.42
C GLU A 42 -6.46 -15.36 -26.25
N ARG A 43 -6.84 -14.28 -25.56
CA ARG A 43 -5.88 -13.24 -25.21
C ARG A 43 -4.77 -13.87 -24.37
N PRO A 44 -3.50 -13.65 -24.71
CA PRO A 44 -2.40 -14.23 -23.94
C PRO A 44 -2.49 -13.76 -22.48
N PHE A 45 -2.17 -14.67 -21.54
CA PHE A 45 -2.19 -14.40 -20.10
C PHE A 45 -1.40 -13.13 -19.72
N VAL A 46 -0.26 -12.90 -20.39
CA VAL A 46 0.55 -11.68 -20.24
C VAL A 46 0.67 -11.00 -21.59
N GLN A 47 0.24 -9.75 -21.66
CA GLN A 47 0.44 -8.86 -22.81
C GLN A 47 1.43 -7.77 -22.43
N ARG A 48 2.39 -7.47 -23.31
CA ARG A 48 3.39 -6.40 -23.09
C ARG A 48 3.15 -5.25 -24.08
N LYS A 49 2.75 -4.08 -23.56
CA LYS A 49 2.65 -2.83 -24.31
C LYS A 49 3.99 -2.06 -24.24
N ALA A 50 4.04 -0.84 -24.78
CA ALA A 50 5.26 -0.02 -24.80
C ALA A 50 5.69 0.37 -23.38
N ASP A 51 4.75 0.78 -22.57
CA ASP A 51 4.91 1.36 -21.23
C ASP A 51 4.53 0.37 -20.10
N ARG A 52 3.79 -0.71 -20.41
CA ARG A 52 3.20 -1.59 -19.40
C ARG A 52 3.10 -3.05 -19.79
N MET A 53 3.02 -3.88 -18.77
CA MET A 53 2.64 -5.29 -18.88
C MET A 53 1.22 -5.47 -18.35
N ILE A 54 0.37 -6.18 -19.10
CA ILE A 54 -1.01 -6.49 -18.71
C ILE A 54 -1.11 -7.97 -18.40
N VAL A 55 -1.57 -8.30 -17.19
CA VAL A 55 -1.86 -9.67 -16.74
C VAL A 55 -3.36 -9.87 -16.71
N ASN A 56 -3.88 -10.71 -17.62
CA ASN A 56 -5.32 -10.98 -17.76
C ASN A 56 -5.76 -12.05 -16.76
N ILE A 57 -6.35 -11.64 -15.64
CA ILE A 57 -6.78 -12.55 -14.56
C ILE A 57 -8.08 -13.25 -14.91
N GLU A 58 -8.98 -12.59 -15.63
CA GLU A 58 -10.29 -13.15 -16.05
C GLU A 58 -10.18 -14.46 -16.84
N HIS A 59 -9.06 -14.71 -17.51
CA HIS A 59 -8.81 -15.95 -18.27
C HIS A 59 -8.05 -17.03 -17.48
N SER A 60 -7.66 -16.75 -16.22
CA SER A 60 -6.92 -17.69 -15.38
C SER A 60 -7.78 -18.29 -14.28
N LYS A 61 -8.15 -19.56 -14.41
CA LYS A 61 -8.90 -20.30 -13.37
C LYS A 61 -8.20 -20.27 -12.02
N LEU A 62 -6.86 -20.39 -12.03
CA LEU A 62 -6.04 -20.41 -10.81
C LEU A 62 -6.02 -19.07 -10.08
N LEU A 63 -6.00 -17.94 -10.80
CA LEU A 63 -5.89 -16.62 -10.19
C LEU A 63 -7.24 -16.11 -9.69
N LYS A 64 -8.36 -16.51 -10.33
CA LYS A 64 -9.70 -16.09 -9.92
C LYS A 64 -10.03 -16.41 -8.46
N VAL A 65 -9.51 -17.49 -7.95
CA VAL A 65 -9.83 -18.00 -6.60
C VAL A 65 -8.93 -17.42 -5.50
N ARG A 66 -7.84 -16.74 -5.89
CA ARG A 66 -6.85 -16.20 -4.97
C ARG A 66 -7.15 -14.77 -4.56
N SER A 67 -6.67 -14.38 -3.38
CA SER A 67 -6.58 -12.96 -3.04
C SER A 67 -5.55 -12.26 -3.92
N LEU A 68 -5.71 -10.95 -4.10
CA LEU A 68 -4.74 -10.16 -4.87
C LEU A 68 -3.34 -10.23 -4.23
N SER A 69 -3.25 -10.26 -2.91
CA SER A 69 -1.97 -10.44 -2.20
C SER A 69 -1.22 -11.69 -2.66
N ASN A 70 -1.95 -12.80 -2.87
CA ASN A 70 -1.36 -14.04 -3.39
C ASN A 70 -1.10 -14.00 -4.90
N ILE A 71 -1.90 -13.25 -5.66
CA ILE A 71 -1.70 -13.08 -7.10
C ILE A 71 -0.42 -12.29 -7.38
N LEU A 72 -0.16 -11.22 -6.63
CA LEU A 72 1.00 -10.34 -6.83
C LEU A 72 2.33 -11.10 -6.79
N SER A 73 2.46 -12.08 -5.91
CA SER A 73 3.66 -12.93 -5.84
C SER A 73 3.87 -13.80 -7.08
N LEU A 74 2.84 -13.96 -7.94
CA LEU A 74 2.89 -14.74 -9.18
C LEU A 74 3.21 -13.90 -10.41
N ILE A 75 3.17 -12.56 -10.30
CA ILE A 75 3.32 -11.66 -11.45
C ILE A 75 4.79 -11.41 -11.77
N PRO A 76 5.22 -11.53 -13.05
CA PRO A 76 6.56 -11.20 -13.47
C PRO A 76 6.94 -9.76 -13.12
N GLY A 77 8.15 -9.55 -12.60
CA GLY A 77 8.68 -8.25 -12.24
C GLY A 77 8.07 -7.63 -10.99
N VAL A 78 7.08 -8.27 -10.34
CA VAL A 78 6.47 -7.79 -9.09
C VAL A 78 7.00 -8.60 -7.91
N SER A 79 7.45 -7.93 -6.87
CA SER A 79 7.82 -8.54 -5.60
C SER A 79 6.91 -8.02 -4.49
N TYR A 80 6.29 -8.92 -3.74
CA TYR A 80 5.42 -8.63 -2.60
C TYR A 80 5.98 -9.30 -1.35
N ASP A 81 6.17 -8.55 -0.28
CA ASP A 81 6.78 -9.04 0.97
C ASP A 81 5.81 -9.78 1.91
N GLY A 82 4.51 -9.75 1.58
CA GLY A 82 3.45 -10.34 2.42
C GLY A 82 2.97 -9.46 3.57
N GLU A 83 3.57 -8.29 3.78
CA GLU A 83 3.21 -7.35 4.84
C GLU A 83 2.78 -5.97 4.29
N GLY A 84 2.57 -5.85 2.99
CA GLY A 84 2.12 -4.64 2.31
C GLY A 84 3.19 -3.96 1.46
N GLY A 85 4.44 -4.36 1.56
CA GLY A 85 5.52 -3.84 0.71
C GLY A 85 5.49 -4.48 -0.68
N ILE A 86 5.36 -3.67 -1.72
CA ILE A 86 5.37 -4.11 -3.12
C ILE A 86 6.43 -3.34 -3.89
N THR A 87 7.16 -4.04 -4.74
CA THR A 87 8.10 -3.41 -5.68
C THR A 87 7.89 -3.95 -7.09
N ILE A 88 8.09 -3.11 -8.09
CA ILE A 88 8.17 -3.50 -9.50
C ILE A 88 9.62 -3.33 -9.94
N MET A 89 10.27 -4.45 -10.34
CA MET A 89 11.67 -4.46 -10.77
C MET A 89 12.59 -3.74 -9.76
N GLY A 90 12.38 -3.98 -8.46
CA GLY A 90 13.13 -3.38 -7.37
C GLY A 90 12.72 -1.96 -6.95
N ASN A 91 11.88 -1.28 -7.73
CA ASN A 91 11.42 0.07 -7.42
C ASN A 91 10.12 0.05 -6.63
N GLY A 92 9.95 0.98 -5.68
CA GLY A 92 8.70 1.20 -4.99
C GLY A 92 7.56 1.54 -5.95
N ILE A 93 6.32 1.26 -5.57
CA ILE A 93 5.17 1.43 -6.46
C ILE A 93 4.04 2.20 -5.81
N ARG A 94 3.17 2.74 -6.69
CA ARG A 94 1.81 3.13 -6.38
C ARG A 94 0.81 2.15 -6.95
N ILE A 95 -0.29 1.96 -6.25
CA ILE A 95 -1.37 1.07 -6.66
C ILE A 95 -2.56 1.90 -7.06
N TYR A 96 -3.13 1.59 -8.22
CA TYR A 96 -4.39 2.17 -8.69
C TYR A 96 -5.42 1.07 -8.86
N GLU A 97 -6.59 1.24 -8.27
CA GLU A 97 -7.76 0.40 -8.52
C GLU A 97 -8.75 1.17 -9.38
N ASN A 98 -9.04 0.70 -10.60
CA ASN A 98 -9.90 1.36 -11.56
C ASN A 98 -9.56 2.86 -11.75
N GLY A 99 -8.26 3.17 -11.87
CA GLY A 99 -7.76 4.54 -11.99
C GLY A 99 -7.62 5.31 -10.67
N ARG A 100 -8.12 4.79 -9.55
CA ARG A 100 -7.95 5.34 -8.21
C ARG A 100 -6.63 4.87 -7.61
N MET A 101 -5.85 5.79 -7.06
CA MET A 101 -4.70 5.43 -6.26
C MET A 101 -5.14 4.83 -4.91
N VAL A 102 -4.66 3.65 -4.61
CA VAL A 102 -4.88 2.95 -3.33
C VAL A 102 -3.84 3.45 -2.33
N LYS A 103 -4.27 4.19 -1.33
CA LYS A 103 -3.41 4.89 -0.40
C LYS A 103 -3.41 4.27 0.98
N LEU A 104 -3.05 3.02 0.98
CA LEU A 104 -2.90 2.24 2.18
C LEU A 104 -1.44 1.77 2.23
N SER A 105 -0.85 1.76 3.40
CA SER A 105 0.51 1.28 3.64
C SER A 105 0.52 0.20 4.71
N GLY A 106 1.60 -0.58 4.79
CA GLY A 106 1.80 -1.59 5.82
C GLY A 106 0.60 -2.52 6.01
N ALA A 107 0.15 -2.69 7.25
CA ALA A 107 -0.93 -3.59 7.62
C ALA A 107 -2.29 -3.24 6.97
N GLN A 108 -2.57 -1.97 6.70
CA GLN A 108 -3.79 -1.54 6.03
C GLN A 108 -3.78 -1.98 4.56
N LEU A 109 -2.67 -1.75 3.85
CA LEU A 109 -2.51 -2.20 2.46
C LEU A 109 -2.56 -3.72 2.35
N LYS A 110 -1.90 -4.44 3.26
CA LYS A 110 -2.00 -5.90 3.34
C LYS A 110 -3.44 -6.38 3.43
N ARG A 111 -4.24 -5.82 4.37
CA ARG A 111 -5.66 -6.17 4.54
C ARG A 111 -6.47 -5.89 3.27
N TYR A 112 -6.26 -4.71 2.67
CA TYR A 112 -6.92 -4.33 1.44
C TYR A 112 -6.61 -5.29 0.29
N LEU A 113 -5.34 -5.60 0.03
CA LEU A 113 -4.94 -6.55 -1.02
C LEU A 113 -5.47 -7.96 -0.77
N SER A 114 -5.58 -8.36 0.48
CA SER A 114 -6.16 -9.65 0.88
C SER A 114 -7.69 -9.69 0.72
N SER A 115 -8.37 -8.54 0.82
CA SER A 115 -9.82 -8.44 0.61
C SER A 115 -10.21 -8.52 -0.88
N LEU A 116 -9.31 -8.16 -1.79
CA LEU A 116 -9.56 -8.23 -3.23
C LEU A 116 -9.37 -9.66 -3.74
N ARG A 117 -10.38 -10.20 -4.41
CA ARG A 117 -10.34 -11.55 -4.99
C ARG A 117 -10.11 -11.49 -6.49
N GLY A 118 -9.37 -12.46 -7.03
CA GLY A 118 -9.10 -12.54 -8.46
C GLY A 118 -10.36 -12.68 -9.31
N ILE A 119 -11.47 -13.21 -8.76
CA ILE A 119 -12.76 -13.28 -9.43
C ILE A 119 -13.34 -11.89 -9.73
N ASP A 120 -12.98 -10.88 -8.93
CA ASP A 120 -13.41 -9.50 -9.09
C ASP A 120 -12.42 -8.67 -9.93
N ILE A 121 -11.30 -9.28 -10.34
CA ILE A 121 -10.24 -8.60 -11.08
C ILE A 121 -10.23 -9.08 -12.53
N LYS A 122 -10.36 -8.15 -13.47
CA LYS A 122 -10.25 -8.38 -14.90
C LYS A 122 -8.79 -8.54 -15.31
N SER A 123 -7.98 -7.55 -14.97
CA SER A 123 -6.57 -7.51 -15.31
C SER A 123 -5.78 -6.69 -14.31
N LEU A 124 -4.47 -6.92 -14.28
CA LEU A 124 -3.50 -6.05 -13.61
C LEU A 124 -2.60 -5.44 -14.68
N GLU A 125 -2.35 -4.13 -14.57
CA GLU A 125 -1.37 -3.46 -15.43
C GLU A 125 -0.17 -3.06 -14.58
N ILE A 126 1.01 -3.42 -15.03
CA ILE A 126 2.26 -3.18 -14.34
C ILE A 126 3.08 -2.22 -15.18
N LEU A 127 3.21 -0.99 -14.70
CA LEU A 127 4.03 0.05 -15.31
C LEU A 127 5.31 0.19 -14.47
N PRO A 128 6.49 -0.13 -15.00
CA PRO A 128 7.74 0.08 -14.27
C PRO A 128 8.01 1.55 -13.92
N GLN A 129 7.40 2.48 -14.65
CA GLN A 129 7.51 3.91 -14.46
C GLN A 129 6.16 4.58 -14.73
N ALA A 130 5.82 5.64 -13.96
CA ALA A 130 4.60 6.42 -14.13
C ALA A 130 4.62 7.25 -15.43
N THR A 131 3.44 7.39 -16.05
CA THR A 131 3.22 8.24 -17.23
C THR A 131 2.48 9.53 -16.83
N ALA A 132 2.41 10.54 -17.70
CA ALA A 132 1.82 11.85 -17.39
C ALA A 132 0.32 11.81 -17.01
N GLU A 133 -0.40 10.75 -17.38
CA GLU A 133 -1.82 10.53 -17.03
C GLU A 133 -2.03 10.24 -15.52
N TYR A 134 -0.97 9.81 -14.83
CA TYR A 134 -1.00 9.57 -13.39
C TYR A 134 -0.46 10.76 -12.63
N ASP A 135 -0.80 10.86 -11.35
CA ASP A 135 -0.24 11.87 -10.47
C ASP A 135 1.29 11.79 -10.42
N ALA A 136 1.95 12.96 -10.42
CA ALA A 136 3.40 13.02 -10.42
C ALA A 136 4.04 12.52 -9.12
N GLU A 137 3.24 12.35 -8.06
CA GLU A 137 3.70 11.95 -6.72
C GLU A 137 4.02 10.46 -6.59
N GLY A 138 4.97 10.15 -5.69
CA GLY A 138 5.34 8.81 -5.19
C GLY A 138 6.20 8.00 -6.15
N GLY A 139 6.31 6.71 -5.87
CA GLY A 139 7.24 5.77 -6.47
C GLY A 139 7.37 5.76 -7.99
N THR A 140 8.39 5.08 -8.45
CA THR A 140 8.76 5.03 -9.87
C THR A 140 7.89 4.07 -10.68
N GLY A 141 7.14 3.14 -10.03
CA GLY A 141 6.29 2.16 -10.69
C GLY A 141 4.80 2.32 -10.36
N ILE A 142 3.94 1.75 -11.21
CA ILE A 142 2.48 1.75 -11.01
C ILE A 142 1.93 0.34 -11.22
N LEU A 143 1.09 -0.10 -10.28
CA LEU A 143 0.24 -1.27 -10.40
C LEU A 143 -1.21 -0.81 -10.56
N VAL A 144 -1.83 -1.09 -11.71
CA VAL A 144 -3.26 -0.81 -11.93
C VAL A 144 -4.05 -2.09 -11.77
N ILE A 145 -5.04 -2.06 -10.89
CA ILE A 145 -6.00 -3.13 -10.64
C ILE A 145 -7.28 -2.78 -11.38
N ASN A 146 -7.52 -3.42 -12.52
CA ASN A 146 -8.77 -3.27 -13.25
C ASN A 146 -9.76 -4.32 -12.73
N ARG A 147 -10.81 -3.86 -12.04
CA ARG A 147 -11.85 -4.75 -11.53
C ARG A 147 -12.65 -5.37 -12.67
N GLN A 148 -13.04 -6.63 -12.46
CA GLN A 148 -13.99 -7.29 -13.35
C GLN A 148 -15.38 -6.78 -13.02
N LYS A 149 -15.99 -6.09 -13.97
CA LYS A 149 -17.35 -5.69 -13.90
C LYS A 149 -18.17 -6.75 -14.62
N LYS A 150 -18.98 -7.50 -13.91
CA LYS A 150 -19.86 -8.51 -14.49
C LYS A 150 -21.22 -7.90 -14.77
N HIS A 151 -21.64 -7.91 -16.03
CA HIS A 151 -23.03 -7.80 -16.43
C HIS A 151 -23.58 -9.20 -16.74
N ASP A 152 -23.59 -10.04 -15.74
CA ASP A 152 -24.47 -11.18 -15.79
C ASP A 152 -25.79 -10.72 -15.19
N TYR A 153 -26.92 -10.91 -15.89
CA TYR A 153 -28.22 -10.77 -15.25
C TYR A 153 -28.28 -11.78 -14.10
N GLY A 154 -28.36 -11.30 -12.89
CA GLY A 154 -28.45 -12.15 -11.72
C GLY A 154 -27.55 -11.76 -10.57
N LEU A 155 -27.38 -12.69 -9.65
CA LEU A 155 -26.61 -12.54 -8.43
C LEU A 155 -25.31 -13.36 -8.52
N SER A 156 -24.20 -12.75 -8.22
CA SER A 156 -22.92 -13.45 -8.03
C SER A 156 -22.23 -12.95 -6.78
N GLY A 157 -21.39 -13.79 -6.19
CA GLY A 157 -20.66 -13.37 -5.01
C GLY A 157 -19.69 -14.42 -4.49
N TYR A 158 -19.08 -14.08 -3.39
CA TYR A 158 -18.18 -14.93 -2.64
C TYR A 158 -18.31 -14.65 -1.15
N GLY A 159 -17.92 -15.62 -0.34
CA GLY A 159 -17.75 -15.50 1.10
C GLY A 159 -16.63 -16.38 1.58
N GLY A 160 -15.98 -15.99 2.65
CA GLY A 160 -14.89 -16.80 3.18
C GLY A 160 -14.34 -16.28 4.49
N SER A 161 -13.45 -17.09 5.06
CA SER A 161 -12.77 -16.82 6.32
C SER A 161 -11.29 -17.10 6.19
N GLU A 162 -10.47 -16.32 6.90
CA GLU A 162 -9.05 -16.53 6.99
C GLU A 162 -8.61 -16.52 8.46
N TYR A 163 -7.86 -17.53 8.83
CA TYR A 163 -7.21 -17.64 10.13
C TYR A 163 -5.70 -17.51 9.95
N GLU A 164 -5.08 -16.66 10.74
CA GLU A 164 -3.62 -16.48 10.79
C GLU A 164 -3.12 -16.67 12.23
N ARG A 165 -1.97 -17.31 12.37
CA ARG A 165 -1.23 -17.40 13.63
C ARG A 165 0.22 -16.95 13.43
N LYS A 166 0.56 -15.86 14.10
CA LYS A 166 1.92 -15.34 14.31
C LYS A 166 2.34 -15.61 15.77
N SER A 167 2.65 -14.55 16.50
CA SER A 167 2.78 -14.60 17.99
C SER A 167 1.42 -14.78 18.65
N LYS A 168 0.37 -14.23 18.05
CA LYS A 168 -1.03 -14.29 18.47
C LYS A 168 -1.92 -14.72 17.30
N ASN A 169 -3.20 -14.98 17.60
CA ASN A 169 -4.18 -15.38 16.61
C ASN A 169 -4.84 -14.17 15.97
N SER A 170 -5.05 -14.23 14.66
CA SER A 170 -5.83 -13.26 13.90
C SER A 170 -6.89 -13.99 13.09
N PHE A 171 -8.04 -13.37 12.92
CA PHE A 171 -9.17 -13.93 12.20
C PHE A 171 -9.85 -12.84 11.36
N SER A 172 -10.21 -13.17 10.12
CA SER A 172 -10.98 -12.27 9.26
C SER A 172 -12.04 -13.00 8.46
N GLU A 173 -13.15 -12.35 8.24
CA GLU A 173 -14.25 -12.76 7.38
C GLU A 173 -14.39 -11.75 6.25
N PHE A 174 -14.70 -12.22 5.05
CA PHE A 174 -14.91 -11.38 3.88
C PHE A 174 -16.06 -11.89 3.05
N THR A 175 -16.83 -10.98 2.49
CA THR A 175 -17.93 -11.29 1.57
C THR A 175 -18.02 -10.23 0.48
N GLY A 176 -18.49 -10.64 -0.69
CA GLY A 176 -18.77 -9.75 -1.80
C GLY A 176 -19.98 -10.24 -2.56
N LEU A 177 -20.89 -9.33 -2.87
CA LEU A 177 -22.13 -9.57 -3.62
C LEU A 177 -22.18 -8.59 -4.79
N THR A 178 -22.59 -9.08 -5.95
CA THR A 178 -22.89 -8.25 -7.12
C THR A 178 -24.23 -8.67 -7.68
N TYR A 179 -25.14 -7.73 -7.80
CA TYR A 179 -26.44 -7.90 -8.44
C TYR A 179 -26.53 -7.02 -9.67
N SER A 180 -26.84 -7.62 -10.82
CA SER A 180 -26.94 -6.92 -12.10
C SER A 180 -28.32 -7.08 -12.70
N TRP A 181 -28.94 -5.99 -13.15
CA TRP A 181 -30.24 -5.98 -13.77
C TRP A 181 -30.33 -4.89 -14.86
N GLY A 182 -30.43 -5.32 -16.12
CA GLY A 182 -30.51 -4.41 -17.26
C GLY A 182 -29.32 -3.44 -17.31
N ASN A 183 -29.62 -2.15 -17.23
CA ASN A 183 -28.62 -1.09 -17.29
C ASN A 183 -28.00 -0.75 -15.91
N PHE A 184 -28.31 -1.51 -14.87
CA PHE A 184 -27.88 -1.26 -13.51
C PHE A 184 -27.03 -2.42 -12.98
N ALA A 185 -26.01 -2.09 -12.21
CA ALA A 185 -25.30 -3.05 -11.36
C ALA A 185 -25.08 -2.45 -9.98
N LEU A 186 -25.40 -3.24 -8.95
CA LEU A 186 -25.12 -2.92 -7.55
C LEU A 186 -24.10 -3.92 -7.02
N TYR A 187 -23.09 -3.45 -6.31
CA TYR A 187 -22.15 -4.34 -5.62
C TYR A 187 -21.89 -3.88 -4.19
N ALA A 188 -21.70 -4.86 -3.32
CA ALA A 188 -21.37 -4.67 -1.92
C ALA A 188 -20.25 -5.63 -1.52
N ASN A 189 -19.23 -5.11 -0.86
CA ASN A 189 -18.16 -5.90 -0.28
C ASN A 189 -18.01 -5.53 1.20
N MET A 190 -17.65 -6.51 2.02
CA MET A 190 -17.39 -6.33 3.44
C MET A 190 -16.22 -7.19 3.87
N MET A 191 -15.30 -6.63 4.63
CA MET A 191 -14.29 -7.38 5.36
C MET A 191 -14.37 -7.00 6.83
N LEU A 192 -14.41 -8.00 7.70
CA LEU A 192 -14.36 -7.88 9.15
C LEU A 192 -13.13 -8.63 9.64
N GLY A 193 -12.43 -8.12 10.64
CA GLY A 193 -11.30 -8.88 11.16
C GLY A 193 -10.84 -8.39 12.52
N ARG A 194 -10.24 -9.34 13.25
CA ARG A 194 -9.51 -9.09 14.48
C ARG A 194 -8.08 -9.56 14.31
N SER A 195 -7.13 -8.69 14.61
CA SER A 195 -5.71 -9.04 14.61
C SER A 195 -5.09 -8.76 15.97
N GLU A 196 -4.17 -9.63 16.37
CA GLU A 196 -3.31 -9.43 17.53
C GLU A 196 -1.87 -9.73 17.14
N SER A 197 -0.92 -8.94 17.64
CA SER A 197 0.52 -9.17 17.47
C SER A 197 1.30 -8.76 18.69
N LEU A 198 2.44 -9.43 18.93
CA LEU A 198 3.40 -9.11 19.97
C LEU A 198 4.69 -8.65 19.31
N SER A 199 5.27 -7.56 19.78
CA SER A 199 6.60 -7.09 19.37
C SER A 199 7.47 -6.80 20.58
N LYS A 200 8.79 -6.97 20.38
CA LYS A 200 9.82 -6.62 21.35
C LYS A 200 10.92 -5.87 20.62
N ILE A 201 11.28 -4.70 21.16
CA ILE A 201 12.31 -3.84 20.60
C ILE A 201 13.27 -3.49 21.73
N ALA A 202 14.56 -3.67 21.49
CA ALA A 202 15.61 -3.15 22.35
C ALA A 202 16.26 -1.96 21.64
N GLU A 203 16.37 -0.84 22.35
CA GLU A 203 16.93 0.41 21.83
C GLU A 203 18.05 0.89 22.74
N SER A 204 19.08 1.47 22.13
CA SER A 204 20.18 2.07 22.87
C SER A 204 20.56 3.39 22.22
N ASP A 205 20.48 4.46 22.99
CA ASP A 205 20.86 5.82 22.62
C ASP A 205 22.21 6.17 23.23
N TYR A 206 23.18 6.52 22.41
CA TYR A 206 24.51 6.92 22.82
C TYR A 206 24.74 8.41 22.51
N GLY A 207 24.62 9.25 23.53
CA GLY A 207 24.92 10.68 23.48
C GLY A 207 26.31 11.01 24.04
N ARG A 208 26.66 12.31 24.13
CA ARG A 208 27.99 12.76 24.56
C ARG A 208 28.35 12.29 25.99
N ASN A 209 27.42 12.39 26.93
CA ASN A 209 27.64 12.07 28.35
C ASN A 209 26.49 11.21 28.91
N ILE A 210 25.72 10.57 28.04
CA ILE A 210 24.54 9.82 28.43
C ILE A 210 24.38 8.59 27.56
N THR A 211 24.00 7.49 28.18
CA THR A 211 23.52 6.29 27.50
C THR A 211 22.14 5.95 28.01
N VAL A 212 21.18 5.76 27.10
CA VAL A 212 19.84 5.29 27.44
C VAL A 212 19.63 3.93 26.80
N ASN A 213 19.42 2.91 27.61
CA ASN A 213 19.06 1.57 27.15
C ASN A 213 17.60 1.30 27.49
N SER A 214 16.79 0.95 26.47
CA SER A 214 15.37 0.70 26.63
C SER A 214 14.98 -0.64 26.03
N ILE A 215 14.10 -1.37 26.70
CA ILE A 215 13.44 -2.56 26.17
C ILE A 215 11.95 -2.30 26.20
N SER A 216 11.32 -2.33 25.04
CA SER A 216 9.87 -2.21 24.90
C SER A 216 9.25 -3.55 24.50
N GLU A 217 8.14 -3.89 25.14
CA GLU A 217 7.30 -5.03 24.79
C GLU A 217 5.88 -4.50 24.56
N SER A 218 5.34 -4.76 23.38
CA SER A 218 4.02 -4.26 23.02
C SER A 218 3.12 -5.36 22.45
N THR A 219 1.83 -5.27 22.79
CA THR A 219 0.77 -6.12 22.24
C THR A 219 -0.24 -5.26 21.51
N ASP A 220 -0.22 -5.35 20.18
CA ASP A 220 -1.18 -4.67 19.32
C ASP A 220 -2.45 -5.50 19.18
N LYS A 221 -3.61 -4.87 19.35
CA LYS A 221 -4.94 -5.46 19.16
C LYS A 221 -5.74 -4.56 18.22
N SER A 222 -6.37 -5.11 17.22
CA SER A 222 -7.21 -4.34 16.28
C SER A 222 -8.45 -5.11 15.89
N LEU A 223 -9.61 -4.45 16.02
CA LEU A 223 -10.87 -4.87 15.42
C LEU A 223 -11.18 -3.88 14.29
N TYR A 224 -11.34 -4.38 13.06
CA TYR A 224 -11.55 -3.53 11.89
C TYR A 224 -12.68 -4.03 11.00
N TYR A 225 -13.29 -3.11 10.24
CA TYR A 225 -14.27 -3.41 9.20
C TYR A 225 -14.09 -2.46 8.00
N ILE A 226 -14.18 -3.04 6.80
CA ILE A 226 -13.92 -2.36 5.53
C ILE A 226 -15.11 -2.61 4.60
N PRO A 227 -16.17 -1.78 4.68
CA PRO A 227 -17.31 -1.83 3.78
C PRO A 227 -17.00 -1.13 2.45
N LYS A 228 -17.63 -1.61 1.37
CA LYS A 228 -17.62 -0.97 0.07
C LYS A 228 -18.97 -1.19 -0.61
N LEU A 229 -19.58 -0.12 -1.11
CA LEU A 229 -20.83 -0.13 -1.86
C LEU A 229 -20.62 0.62 -3.18
N GLY A 230 -21.16 0.11 -4.26
CA GLY A 230 -21.09 0.82 -5.52
C GLY A 230 -22.30 0.54 -6.41
N PHE A 231 -22.62 1.53 -7.20
CA PHE A 231 -23.73 1.54 -8.15
C PHE A 231 -23.23 1.97 -9.52
N ASP A 232 -23.54 1.18 -10.55
CA ASP A 232 -23.23 1.45 -11.95
C ASP A 232 -24.51 1.64 -12.73
N PHE A 233 -24.56 2.69 -13.54
CA PHE A 233 -25.69 2.99 -14.43
C PHE A 233 -25.20 3.26 -15.85
N TYR A 234 -25.64 2.44 -16.80
CA TYR A 234 -25.37 2.58 -18.22
C TYR A 234 -26.50 3.39 -18.86
N ILE A 235 -26.34 4.70 -18.96
CA ILE A 235 -27.30 5.62 -19.54
C ILE A 235 -27.54 5.23 -21.01
N SER A 236 -26.48 4.85 -21.72
CA SER A 236 -26.50 4.36 -23.10
C SER A 236 -25.25 3.48 -23.34
N PRO A 237 -25.13 2.79 -24.50
CA PRO A 237 -23.88 2.07 -24.85
C PRO A 237 -22.63 2.95 -24.92
N LYS A 238 -22.81 4.28 -24.98
CA LYS A 238 -21.71 5.27 -25.03
C LYS A 238 -21.52 6.02 -23.73
N GLN A 239 -22.46 5.95 -22.78
CA GLN A 239 -22.45 6.77 -21.57
C GLN A 239 -22.63 5.92 -20.33
N TYR A 240 -21.75 6.13 -19.36
CA TYR A 240 -21.72 5.43 -18.10
C TYR A 240 -21.61 6.41 -16.93
N LEU A 241 -22.35 6.16 -15.88
CA LEU A 241 -22.28 6.86 -14.60
C LEU A 241 -22.06 5.84 -13.48
N GLY A 242 -21.07 6.07 -12.64
CA GLY A 242 -20.78 5.23 -11.50
C GLY A 242 -20.65 6.03 -10.21
N ILE A 243 -21.19 5.49 -9.11
CA ILE A 243 -21.00 6.01 -7.77
C ILE A 243 -20.44 4.88 -6.91
N GLU A 244 -19.43 5.18 -6.11
CA GLU A 244 -18.86 4.23 -5.17
C GLU A 244 -18.61 4.91 -3.82
N TRP A 245 -18.97 4.25 -2.75
CA TRP A 245 -18.59 4.59 -1.40
C TRP A 245 -17.74 3.48 -0.81
N SER A 246 -16.66 3.82 -0.09
CA SER A 246 -15.85 2.90 0.68
C SER A 246 -15.52 3.46 2.05
N GLY A 247 -15.47 2.58 3.05
CA GLY A 247 -15.09 2.92 4.42
C GLY A 247 -13.90 2.07 4.88
N ASN A 248 -13.12 2.61 5.81
CA ASN A 248 -12.10 1.87 6.54
C ASN A 248 -12.13 2.32 7.99
N TYR A 249 -12.55 1.42 8.87
CA TYR A 249 -12.78 1.71 10.27
C TYR A 249 -11.99 0.73 11.12
N ALA A 250 -11.26 1.22 12.10
CA ALA A 250 -10.73 0.38 13.17
C ALA A 250 -11.35 0.82 14.49
N LYS A 251 -11.96 -0.16 15.16
CA LYS A 251 -12.45 -0.02 16.53
C LYS A 251 -11.45 -0.75 17.43
N ASP A 252 -11.12 -0.10 18.55
CA ASP A 252 -10.22 -0.68 19.54
C ASP A 252 -8.85 -1.11 18.94
N TYR A 253 -8.27 -0.24 18.08
CA TYR A 253 -6.84 -0.37 17.82
C TYR A 253 -6.12 0.09 19.08
N ALA A 254 -5.80 -0.86 19.94
CA ALA A 254 -5.15 -0.64 21.22
C ALA A 254 -3.78 -1.31 21.25
N ASN A 255 -2.82 -0.65 21.84
CA ASN A 255 -1.50 -1.17 22.11
C ASN A 255 -1.27 -1.14 23.62
N ASP A 256 -0.98 -2.29 24.22
CA ASP A 256 -0.47 -2.37 25.58
C ASP A 256 1.06 -2.38 25.48
N CYS A 257 1.73 -1.28 25.84
CA CYS A 257 3.17 -1.13 25.72
C CYS A 257 3.84 -0.96 27.10
N TRP A 258 4.82 -1.80 27.38
CA TRP A 258 5.68 -1.71 28.54
C TRP A 258 7.09 -1.36 28.09
N VAL A 259 7.67 -0.29 28.67
CA VAL A 259 9.03 0.14 28.37
C VAL A 259 9.83 0.16 29.68
N HIS A 260 10.97 -0.49 29.65
CA HIS A 260 11.96 -0.42 30.72
C HIS A 260 13.21 0.28 30.21
N SER A 261 13.48 1.47 30.74
CA SER A 261 14.65 2.29 30.36
C SER A 261 15.63 2.42 31.52
N THR A 262 16.92 2.35 31.20
CA THR A 262 18.02 2.63 32.12
C THR A 262 18.83 3.77 31.54
N ILE A 263 18.95 4.86 32.31
CA ILE A 263 19.75 6.03 31.96
C ILE A 263 21.03 5.99 32.77
N THR A 264 22.14 5.99 32.06
CA THR A 264 23.47 6.11 32.65
C THR A 264 24.08 7.44 32.19
N ASP A 265 24.35 8.31 33.12
CA ASP A 265 24.99 9.62 32.94
C ASP A 265 26.20 9.75 33.87
N ASN A 266 26.65 10.97 34.12
CA ASN A 266 27.75 11.23 35.08
C ASN A 266 27.36 11.05 36.53
N SER A 267 26.13 10.65 36.82
CA SER A 267 25.68 10.36 38.20
C SER A 267 26.29 9.06 38.73
N PRO A 268 26.54 8.94 40.03
CA PRO A 268 27.10 7.71 40.60
C PRO A 268 26.16 6.50 40.54
N TYR A 269 24.85 6.74 40.28
CA TYR A 269 23.83 5.71 40.18
C TYR A 269 22.98 5.91 38.90
N PRO A 270 22.70 4.82 38.16
CA PRO A 270 21.80 4.91 36.99
C PRO A 270 20.36 5.19 37.43
N THR A 271 19.63 5.91 36.60
CA THR A 271 18.19 6.11 36.74
C THR A 271 17.44 5.01 35.98
N SER A 272 16.58 4.27 36.69
CA SER A 272 15.68 3.29 36.07
C SER A 272 14.29 3.90 35.90
N ILE A 273 13.69 3.72 34.73
CA ILE A 273 12.33 4.15 34.43
C ILE A 273 11.53 2.93 33.94
N LYS A 274 10.46 2.61 34.65
CA LYS A 274 9.48 1.63 34.18
C LYS A 274 8.24 2.41 33.69
N SER A 275 7.93 2.30 32.41
CA SER A 275 6.80 2.98 31.78
C SER A 275 5.76 1.98 31.34
N TYR A 276 4.51 2.26 31.67
CA TYR A 276 3.36 1.66 31.01
C TYR A 276 2.80 2.73 30.07
N ALA A 277 2.83 2.47 28.76
CA ALA A 277 2.54 3.43 27.71
C ALA A 277 1.48 2.90 26.72
N PRO A 278 0.24 2.66 27.17
CA PRO A 278 -0.83 2.23 26.27
C PRO A 278 -1.20 3.35 25.31
N TYR A 279 -1.56 2.98 24.07
CA TYR A 279 -2.20 3.92 23.16
C TYR A 279 -3.42 3.31 22.51
N THR A 280 -4.38 4.15 22.17
CA THR A 280 -5.58 3.78 21.44
C THR A 280 -5.75 4.68 20.22
N LEU A 281 -5.92 4.09 19.04
CA LEU A 281 -6.20 4.78 17.79
C LEU A 281 -7.58 4.36 17.28
N ARG A 282 -8.36 5.32 16.78
CA ARG A 282 -9.69 5.07 16.21
C ARG A 282 -9.83 5.73 14.84
N PRO A 283 -9.13 5.23 13.82
CA PRO A 283 -9.22 5.77 12.47
C PRO A 283 -10.58 5.45 11.85
N ASN A 284 -11.16 6.46 11.21
CA ASN A 284 -12.43 6.40 10.50
C ASN A 284 -12.24 7.13 9.16
N THR A 285 -12.18 6.37 8.07
CA THR A 285 -12.02 6.92 6.73
C THR A 285 -13.26 6.61 5.91
N ASN A 286 -13.79 7.62 5.23
CA ASN A 286 -14.89 7.53 4.27
C ASN A 286 -14.46 8.16 2.95
N ASP A 287 -14.93 7.59 1.87
CA ASP A 287 -14.54 7.94 0.51
C ASP A 287 -15.72 7.76 -0.44
N VAL A 288 -16.06 8.79 -1.20
CA VAL A 288 -17.11 8.80 -2.19
C VAL A 288 -16.53 9.22 -3.52
N THR A 289 -16.80 8.46 -4.58
CA THR A 289 -16.38 8.75 -5.94
C THR A 289 -17.56 8.78 -6.86
N LEU A 290 -17.62 9.80 -7.71
CA LEU A 290 -18.49 9.90 -8.87
C LEU A 290 -17.63 9.81 -10.13
N ASN A 291 -18.04 8.96 -11.06
CA ASN A 291 -17.34 8.77 -12.34
C ASN A 291 -18.34 8.82 -13.50
N TYR A 292 -18.06 9.66 -14.50
CA TYR A 292 -18.81 9.73 -15.72
C TYR A 292 -17.88 9.51 -16.92
N GLU A 293 -18.22 8.54 -17.80
CA GLU A 293 -17.50 8.26 -19.04
C GLU A 293 -18.44 8.43 -20.23
N TRP A 294 -17.97 9.16 -21.25
CA TRP A 294 -18.64 9.30 -22.53
C TRP A 294 -17.69 8.91 -23.67
N LYS A 295 -18.05 7.87 -24.40
CA LYS A 295 -17.38 7.47 -25.65
C LYS A 295 -17.81 8.41 -26.76
N THR A 296 -16.90 9.29 -27.18
CA THR A 296 -17.19 10.37 -28.14
C THR A 296 -17.25 9.87 -29.57
N ASP A 297 -16.60 8.74 -29.88
CA ASP A 297 -16.60 8.11 -31.21
C ASP A 297 -16.48 6.58 -31.12
N THR A 298 -16.40 5.92 -32.28
CA THR A 298 -16.23 4.47 -32.43
C THR A 298 -14.77 4.01 -32.50
N LEU A 299 -13.83 4.95 -32.64
CA LEU A 299 -12.38 4.68 -32.72
C LEU A 299 -11.69 4.57 -31.35
N GLY A 300 -12.43 4.82 -30.26
CA GLY A 300 -11.93 4.76 -28.90
C GLY A 300 -11.79 6.13 -28.23
N GLY A 301 -12.22 7.21 -28.87
CA GLY A 301 -12.28 8.53 -28.26
C GLY A 301 -13.21 8.54 -27.06
N LYS A 302 -12.79 9.17 -25.95
CA LYS A 302 -13.59 9.25 -24.73
C LYS A 302 -13.32 10.52 -23.94
N LEU A 303 -14.36 10.98 -23.23
CA LEU A 303 -14.30 11.98 -22.18
C LEU A 303 -14.58 11.30 -20.85
N ASN A 304 -13.72 11.52 -19.88
CA ASN A 304 -13.83 10.97 -18.54
C ASN A 304 -13.88 12.11 -17.52
N ILE A 305 -14.85 12.12 -16.63
CA ILE A 305 -15.00 13.12 -15.57
C ILE A 305 -15.08 12.37 -14.25
N ILE A 306 -14.24 12.76 -13.29
CA ILE A 306 -14.15 12.13 -12.00
C ILE A 306 -14.25 13.21 -10.93
N ALA A 307 -15.07 12.95 -9.90
CA ALA A 307 -15.11 13.76 -8.70
C ALA A 307 -15.02 12.87 -7.47
N ASP A 308 -14.15 13.23 -6.54
CA ASP A 308 -13.94 12.48 -5.31
C ASP A 308 -14.04 13.38 -4.09
N TYR A 309 -14.56 12.81 -3.03
CA TYR A 309 -14.49 13.33 -1.69
C TYR A 309 -13.98 12.25 -0.73
N ALA A 310 -12.99 12.57 0.07
CA ALA A 310 -12.49 11.70 1.13
C ALA A 310 -12.43 12.45 2.46
N ARG A 311 -12.80 11.76 3.53
CA ARG A 311 -12.66 12.25 4.90
C ARG A 311 -12.02 11.19 5.77
N LYS A 312 -10.96 11.57 6.48
CA LYS A 312 -10.40 10.82 7.60
C LYS A 312 -10.69 11.57 8.90
N ARG A 313 -11.10 10.83 9.92
CA ARG A 313 -11.15 11.31 11.31
C ARG A 313 -10.42 10.27 12.16
N GLU A 314 -9.58 10.74 13.04
CA GLU A 314 -8.84 9.89 13.96
C GLU A 314 -8.88 10.50 15.35
N HIS A 315 -9.14 9.66 16.33
CA HIS A 315 -9.08 10.02 17.75
C HIS A 315 -8.01 9.13 18.37
N ASP A 316 -6.96 9.75 18.86
CA ASP A 316 -5.85 9.08 19.47
C ASP A 316 -5.77 9.43 20.93
N LEU A 317 -5.41 8.46 21.74
CA LEU A 317 -5.15 8.65 23.16
C LEU A 317 -3.84 7.92 23.50
N TYR A 318 -2.84 8.69 23.88
CA TYR A 318 -1.57 8.20 24.39
C TYR A 318 -1.56 8.45 25.91
N GLU A 319 -1.28 7.42 26.68
CA GLU A 319 -1.19 7.50 28.12
C GLU A 319 0.16 6.96 28.57
N TYR A 320 0.75 7.57 29.58
CA TYR A 320 2.02 7.16 30.14
C TYR A 320 1.93 7.20 31.66
N GLU A 321 2.38 6.13 32.28
CA GLU A 321 2.68 6.09 33.68
C GLU A 321 4.17 5.71 33.85
N ASN A 322 4.96 6.64 34.32
CA ASN A 322 6.39 6.48 34.48
C ASN A 322 6.75 6.37 35.95
N LYS A 323 7.33 5.24 36.34
CA LYS A 323 7.89 5.01 37.68
C LYS A 323 9.39 5.16 37.62
N TYR A 324 9.92 6.15 38.34
CA TYR A 324 11.35 6.46 38.42
C TYR A 324 11.95 5.86 39.67
N THR A 325 13.11 5.23 39.54
CA THR A 325 13.91 4.75 40.65
C THR A 325 15.32 5.27 40.47
N LEU A 326 15.80 6.07 41.42
CA LEU A 326 17.16 6.64 41.46
C LEU A 326 17.98 5.96 42.56
N GLY A 327 18.86 5.04 42.17
CA GLY A 327 19.68 4.28 43.13
C GLY A 327 18.83 3.52 44.17
N ILE A 328 19.00 3.85 45.48
CA ILE A 328 18.24 3.24 46.57
C ILE A 328 17.09 4.13 47.07
N SER A 329 16.87 5.30 46.43
CA SER A 329 15.91 6.32 46.86
C SER A 329 14.47 6.08 46.36
N SER A 330 13.51 6.76 46.99
CA SER A 330 12.08 6.63 46.79
C SER A 330 11.63 6.76 45.32
N ASP A 331 10.70 5.90 44.92
CA ASP A 331 10.03 5.93 43.63
C ASP A 331 9.18 7.21 43.48
N SER A 332 9.30 7.90 42.36
CA SER A 332 8.34 8.93 41.92
C SER A 332 7.54 8.42 40.76
N ILE A 333 6.24 8.75 40.70
CA ILE A 333 5.34 8.37 39.61
C ILE A 333 4.84 9.62 38.93
N ILE A 334 5.06 9.71 37.62
CA ILE A 334 4.56 10.80 36.78
C ILE A 334 3.64 10.19 35.71
N SER A 335 2.42 10.69 35.64
CA SER A 335 1.44 10.28 34.63
C SER A 335 1.27 11.37 33.60
N LYS A 336 1.17 10.99 32.32
CA LYS A 336 0.87 11.88 31.19
C LYS A 336 -0.28 11.30 30.39
N SER A 337 -1.16 12.15 29.90
CA SER A 337 -2.22 11.77 28.96
C SER A 337 -2.27 12.77 27.82
N GLN A 338 -2.19 12.28 26.58
CA GLN A 338 -2.17 13.10 25.37
C GLN A 338 -3.27 12.68 24.41
N PRO A 339 -4.53 13.13 24.62
CA PRO A 339 -5.57 12.99 23.63
C PRO A 339 -5.31 13.87 22.42
N SER A 340 -5.51 13.34 21.22
CA SER A 340 -5.43 14.08 19.98
C SER A 340 -6.60 13.77 19.05
N PHE A 341 -6.92 14.74 18.21
CA PHE A 341 -7.95 14.64 17.19
C PHE A 341 -7.39 15.12 15.85
N GLU A 342 -7.49 14.29 14.82
CA GLU A 342 -7.14 14.62 13.45
C GLU A 342 -8.39 14.54 12.57
N ARG A 343 -8.56 15.55 11.73
CA ARG A 343 -9.54 15.57 10.65
C ARG A 343 -8.89 15.99 9.36
N ILE A 344 -9.05 15.18 8.32
CA ILE A 344 -8.56 15.47 6.97
C ILE A 344 -9.74 15.39 6.01
N ASP A 345 -9.99 16.46 5.26
CA ASP A 345 -10.98 16.52 4.18
C ASP A 345 -10.25 16.77 2.85
N VAL A 346 -10.51 15.94 1.85
CA VAL A 346 -9.94 16.07 0.51
C VAL A 346 -11.04 16.06 -0.53
N TYR A 347 -11.00 17.04 -1.43
CA TYR A 347 -11.87 17.15 -2.60
C TYR A 347 -11.00 17.13 -3.84
N SER A 348 -11.42 16.41 -4.87
CA SER A 348 -10.74 16.47 -6.16
C SER A 348 -11.70 16.34 -7.33
N ALA A 349 -11.32 16.97 -8.44
CA ALA A 349 -12.01 16.87 -9.72
C ALA A 349 -10.98 16.72 -10.83
N GLN A 350 -11.25 15.79 -11.77
CA GLN A 350 -10.38 15.50 -12.91
C GLN A 350 -11.22 15.35 -14.18
N VAL A 351 -10.69 15.85 -15.28
CA VAL A 351 -11.27 15.69 -16.62
C VAL A 351 -10.18 15.20 -17.57
N ASP A 352 -10.46 14.10 -18.27
CA ASP A 352 -9.57 13.50 -19.26
C ASP A 352 -10.27 13.40 -20.60
N PHE A 353 -9.63 13.85 -21.66
CA PHE A 353 -10.09 13.71 -23.03
C PHE A 353 -9.07 12.90 -23.83
N GLU A 354 -9.53 11.80 -24.44
CA GLU A 354 -8.72 10.94 -25.30
C GLU A 354 -9.27 10.95 -26.73
N LYS A 355 -8.36 11.00 -27.71
CA LYS A 355 -8.69 10.92 -29.14
C LYS A 355 -7.71 10.02 -29.86
N TYR A 356 -8.24 9.18 -30.73
CA TYR A 356 -7.47 8.23 -31.54
C TYR A 356 -7.56 8.59 -33.02
N PHE A 357 -6.41 8.53 -33.71
CA PHE A 357 -6.28 8.69 -35.16
C PHE A 357 -5.35 7.61 -35.67
N ASN A 358 -5.88 6.54 -36.25
CA ASN A 358 -5.12 5.39 -36.71
C ASN A 358 -4.16 4.84 -35.62
N HIS A 359 -2.85 5.11 -35.78
CA HIS A 359 -1.79 4.67 -34.89
C HIS A 359 -1.45 5.70 -33.78
N HIS A 360 -2.12 6.84 -33.79
CA HIS A 360 -1.86 7.97 -32.91
C HIS A 360 -2.95 8.10 -31.85
N GLN A 361 -2.57 8.34 -30.62
CA GLN A 361 -3.47 8.65 -29.52
C GLN A 361 -3.00 9.94 -28.86
N PHE A 362 -3.93 10.84 -28.62
CA PHE A 362 -3.72 12.07 -27.86
C PHE A 362 -4.56 12.00 -26.60
N THR A 363 -3.98 12.40 -25.48
CA THR A 363 -4.68 12.54 -24.20
C THR A 363 -4.37 13.94 -23.68
N LEU A 364 -5.42 14.66 -23.27
CA LEU A 364 -5.34 15.94 -22.58
C LEU A 364 -6.12 15.83 -21.28
N GLY A 365 -5.61 16.37 -20.20
CA GLY A 365 -6.30 16.33 -18.93
C GLY A 365 -6.01 17.51 -18.04
N ALA A 366 -6.93 17.76 -17.11
CA ALA A 366 -6.79 18.74 -16.05
C ALA A 366 -7.30 18.16 -14.72
N LYS A 367 -6.67 18.55 -13.62
CA LYS A 367 -7.03 18.09 -12.28
C LYS A 367 -6.91 19.23 -11.28
N TYR A 368 -7.88 19.31 -10.38
CA TYR A 368 -7.87 20.17 -9.21
C TYR A 368 -7.97 19.31 -7.94
N VAL A 369 -7.23 19.69 -6.91
CA VAL A 369 -7.27 19.05 -5.60
C VAL A 369 -7.25 20.10 -4.51
N TYR A 370 -8.09 19.94 -3.50
CA TYR A 370 -8.07 20.66 -2.25
C TYR A 370 -7.94 19.67 -1.09
N ALA A 371 -7.01 19.93 -0.16
CA ALA A 371 -6.86 19.18 1.08
C ALA A 371 -6.86 20.16 2.27
N GLY A 372 -7.70 19.89 3.25
CA GLY A 372 -7.78 20.63 4.53
C GLY A 372 -7.54 19.70 5.69
N ILE A 373 -6.69 20.09 6.64
CA ILE A 373 -6.30 19.29 7.79
C ILE A 373 -6.47 20.15 9.05
N ASP A 374 -7.23 19.61 9.98
CA ASP A 374 -7.36 20.14 11.34
C ASP A 374 -6.79 19.10 12.31
N TYR A 375 -5.84 19.53 13.12
CA TYR A 375 -5.26 18.69 14.17
C TYR A 375 -5.22 19.42 15.48
N ILE A 376 -5.69 18.77 16.54
CA ILE A 376 -5.71 19.32 17.91
C ILE A 376 -5.09 18.25 18.83
N SER A 377 -4.13 18.65 19.66
CA SER A 377 -3.57 17.81 20.73
C SER A 377 -3.51 18.58 22.02
N LYS A 378 -3.67 17.88 23.14
CA LYS A 378 -3.56 18.42 24.48
C LYS A 378 -2.70 17.50 25.32
N LEU A 379 -1.84 18.06 26.14
CA LEU A 379 -1.07 17.29 27.12
C LEU A 379 -1.57 17.57 28.54
N TYR A 380 -1.89 16.49 29.26
CA TYR A 380 -2.25 16.53 30.67
C TYR A 380 -1.13 15.89 31.49
N LEU A 381 -0.73 16.55 32.54
CA LEU A 381 0.28 16.06 33.49
C LEU A 381 -0.34 15.80 34.86
N GLY A 382 0.07 14.74 35.51
CA GLY A 382 -0.35 14.40 36.87
C GLY A 382 0.79 13.79 37.67
N ASN A 383 0.84 14.09 38.95
CA ASN A 383 1.73 13.44 39.91
C ASN A 383 0.88 12.59 40.84
N THR A 384 0.93 11.28 40.67
CA THR A 384 0.09 10.33 41.40
C THR A 384 0.58 9.98 42.80
N THR A 385 1.79 10.41 43.19
CA THR A 385 2.30 10.22 44.57
C THR A 385 1.43 10.92 45.63
N LEU A 386 0.53 11.84 45.21
CA LEU A 386 -0.36 12.60 46.09
C LEU A 386 -1.86 12.46 45.73
N GLY A 387 -2.24 11.50 44.88
CA GLY A 387 -3.64 11.36 44.42
C GLY A 387 -4.12 12.54 43.55
N GLY A 388 -3.19 13.23 42.89
CA GLY A 388 -3.47 14.47 42.14
C GLY A 388 -4.22 14.23 40.84
N ILE A 389 -5.16 15.14 40.56
CA ILE A 389 -5.90 15.21 39.29
C ILE A 389 -4.92 15.61 38.18
N LEU A 390 -5.01 14.94 37.00
CA LEU A 390 -4.30 15.40 35.82
C LEU A 390 -4.73 16.83 35.47
N SER A 391 -3.78 17.77 35.43
CA SER A 391 -4.01 19.15 35.05
C SER A 391 -3.62 19.38 33.59
N GLU A 392 -4.40 20.18 32.86
CA GLU A 392 -4.03 20.60 31.50
C GLU A 392 -2.83 21.54 31.56
N GLU A 393 -1.76 21.20 30.86
CA GLU A 393 -0.63 22.10 30.69
C GLU A 393 -0.88 22.96 29.46
N ILE A 394 -1.33 24.22 29.69
CA ILE A 394 -1.79 25.14 28.64
C ILE A 394 -0.72 25.40 27.57
N ASP A 395 0.55 25.41 27.96
CA ASP A 395 1.68 25.62 27.03
C ASP A 395 1.93 24.44 26.06
N GLN A 396 1.23 23.31 26.24
CA GLN A 396 1.33 22.12 25.41
C GLN A 396 0.02 21.76 24.69
N ARG A 397 -0.91 22.69 24.62
CA ARG A 397 -2.02 22.60 23.67
C ARG A 397 -1.51 23.01 22.30
N ASP A 398 -1.71 22.17 21.33
CA ASP A 398 -1.38 22.41 19.93
C ASP A 398 -2.65 22.40 19.07
N ASP A 399 -2.80 23.41 18.22
CA ASP A 399 -3.86 23.56 17.25
C ASP A 399 -3.20 23.90 15.90
N PHE A 400 -3.20 22.94 14.99
CA PHE A 400 -2.52 23.03 13.70
C PHE A 400 -3.51 22.87 12.56
N ASN A 401 -3.49 23.83 11.64
CA ASN A 401 -4.27 23.79 10.42
C ASN A 401 -3.34 23.81 9.21
N TYR A 402 -3.65 22.98 8.23
CA TYR A 402 -2.94 22.90 6.96
C TYR A 402 -3.94 22.90 5.82
N PHE A 403 -3.69 23.74 4.81
CA PHE A 403 -4.49 23.81 3.58
C PHE A 403 -3.58 23.70 2.39
N GLU A 404 -3.96 22.85 1.42
CA GLU A 404 -3.25 22.67 0.17
C GLU A 404 -4.23 22.72 -1.00
N GLN A 405 -3.86 23.48 -2.04
CA GLN A 405 -4.55 23.50 -3.33
C GLN A 405 -3.56 23.14 -4.42
N ARG A 406 -3.97 22.27 -5.34
CA ARG A 406 -3.15 21.85 -6.45
C ARG A 406 -3.92 21.89 -7.75
N TYR A 407 -3.30 22.48 -8.75
CA TYR A 407 -3.78 22.59 -10.12
C TYR A 407 -2.80 21.85 -11.03
N ALA A 408 -3.30 20.91 -11.82
CA ALA A 408 -2.50 20.15 -12.77
C ALA A 408 -3.10 20.20 -14.15
N ILE A 409 -2.25 20.38 -15.15
CA ILE A 409 -2.58 20.27 -16.58
C ILE A 409 -1.58 19.33 -17.21
N TYR A 410 -2.03 18.42 -18.06
CA TYR A 410 -1.16 17.47 -18.73
C TYR A 410 -1.62 17.12 -20.15
N GLY A 411 -0.64 16.77 -20.95
CA GLY A 411 -0.85 16.25 -22.30
C GLY A 411 0.04 15.04 -22.55
N MET A 412 -0.47 14.09 -23.32
CA MET A 412 0.25 12.89 -23.70
C MET A 412 -0.02 12.54 -25.16
N TYR A 413 1.03 12.18 -25.86
CA TYR A 413 0.99 11.63 -27.21
C TYR A 413 1.53 10.21 -27.21
N ARG A 414 0.81 9.29 -27.89
CA ARG A 414 1.23 7.91 -28.08
C ARG A 414 1.12 7.52 -29.55
N TYR A 415 2.21 6.95 -30.07
CA TYR A 415 2.27 6.30 -31.37
C TYR A 415 2.48 4.81 -31.20
N THR A 416 1.70 3.98 -31.86
CA THR A 416 1.82 2.52 -31.80
C THR A 416 1.78 1.92 -33.19
N SER A 417 2.88 1.26 -33.59
CA SER A 417 2.96 0.45 -34.78
C SER A 417 3.40 -0.98 -34.45
N ARG A 418 3.49 -1.82 -35.46
CA ARG A 418 3.95 -3.23 -35.28
C ARG A 418 5.36 -3.28 -34.69
N SER A 419 6.26 -2.41 -35.12
CA SER A 419 7.67 -2.41 -34.74
C SER A 419 8.01 -1.40 -33.63
N TRP A 420 7.29 -0.29 -33.57
CA TRP A 420 7.60 0.82 -32.67
C TRP A 420 6.40 1.19 -31.79
N GLY A 421 6.70 1.50 -30.54
CA GLY A 421 5.81 2.22 -29.64
C GLY A 421 6.56 3.43 -29.11
N VAL A 422 5.98 4.62 -29.24
CA VAL A 422 6.52 5.87 -28.71
C VAL A 422 5.46 6.53 -27.87
N GLN A 423 5.82 7.01 -26.69
CA GLN A 423 4.94 7.80 -25.85
C GLN A 423 5.72 8.97 -25.24
N MET A 424 5.12 10.14 -25.29
CA MET A 424 5.64 11.39 -24.72
C MET A 424 4.54 12.03 -23.89
N GLY A 425 4.85 12.49 -22.71
CA GLY A 425 3.93 13.17 -21.84
C GLY A 425 4.58 14.35 -21.13
N LEU A 426 3.81 15.37 -20.88
CA LEU A 426 4.21 16.51 -20.07
C LEU A 426 3.08 16.85 -19.10
N ARG A 427 3.41 17.02 -17.83
CA ARG A 427 2.49 17.43 -16.78
C ARG A 427 3.08 18.63 -16.06
N ASN A 428 2.29 19.66 -15.84
CA ASN A 428 2.62 20.79 -14.99
C ASN A 428 1.71 20.74 -13.75
N GLU A 429 2.30 20.92 -12.57
CA GLU A 429 1.57 21.03 -11.30
C GLU A 429 1.98 22.30 -10.55
N TYR A 430 0.99 23.14 -10.29
CA TYR A 430 1.10 24.29 -9.42
C TYR A 430 0.42 23.97 -8.09
N THR A 431 1.16 24.07 -6.99
CA THR A 431 0.70 23.76 -5.66
C THR A 431 0.89 24.96 -4.74
N GLU A 432 -0.17 25.32 -4.01
CA GLU A 432 -0.13 26.31 -2.93
C GLU A 432 -0.47 25.62 -1.62
N TRP A 433 0.25 25.94 -0.56
CA TRP A 433 -0.09 25.49 0.79
C TRP A 433 0.12 26.57 1.84
N ASN A 434 -0.68 26.46 2.87
CA ASN A 434 -0.69 27.36 4.00
C ASN A 434 -0.77 26.56 5.29
N THR A 435 0.09 26.86 6.24
CA THR A 435 0.11 26.24 7.56
C THR A 435 -0.07 27.29 8.64
N GLN A 436 -0.91 26.97 9.62
CA GLN A 436 -1.15 27.82 10.79
C GLN A 436 -1.05 26.99 12.06
N GLN A 437 -0.21 27.43 13.01
CA GLN A 437 -0.19 26.91 14.37
C GLN A 437 -0.61 28.05 15.31
N ARG A 438 -1.65 27.85 16.11
CA ARG A 438 -2.32 28.96 16.82
C ARG A 438 -1.85 29.18 18.23
N VAL A 439 -1.28 28.20 18.91
CA VAL A 439 -1.10 28.28 20.37
C VAL A 439 0.36 28.54 20.78
N LYS A 440 1.34 27.80 20.25
CA LYS A 440 2.71 27.83 20.76
C LYS A 440 3.61 28.88 20.11
N THR A 441 3.51 29.10 18.82
CA THR A 441 4.45 29.93 18.06
C THR A 441 3.81 30.90 17.09
N GLN A 442 2.47 30.93 16.97
CA GLN A 442 1.74 31.69 15.92
C GLN A 442 2.42 31.55 14.54
N LEU A 443 2.86 30.32 14.22
CA LEU A 443 3.50 30.03 12.97
C LEU A 443 2.50 30.18 11.84
N HIS A 444 2.78 31.11 10.93
CA HIS A 444 2.07 31.21 9.66
C HIS A 444 3.08 31.05 8.54
N ASN A 445 2.93 30.00 7.75
CA ASN A 445 3.79 29.75 6.62
C ASN A 445 2.97 29.51 5.36
N SER A 446 3.15 30.36 4.36
CA SER A 446 2.51 30.24 3.05
C SER A 446 3.58 30.05 1.99
N ARG A 447 3.36 29.08 1.10
CA ARG A 447 4.31 28.74 0.05
C ARG A 447 3.62 28.24 -1.20
N SER A 448 4.24 28.46 -2.37
CA SER A 448 3.83 27.86 -3.63
C SER A 448 5.02 27.24 -4.37
N ASP A 449 4.77 26.18 -5.11
CA ASP A 449 5.74 25.54 -6.02
C ASP A 449 5.08 25.26 -7.37
N ASN A 450 5.86 25.44 -8.45
CA ASN A 450 5.46 25.04 -9.79
C ASN A 450 6.47 24.04 -10.33
N ASN A 451 6.00 22.82 -10.66
CA ASN A 451 6.85 21.73 -11.11
C ASN A 451 6.38 21.16 -12.45
N ILE A 452 7.34 20.80 -13.31
CA ILE A 452 7.08 20.19 -14.61
C ILE A 452 7.60 18.75 -14.58
N PHE A 453 6.78 17.81 -15.04
CA PHE A 453 7.06 16.37 -15.02
C PHE A 453 6.99 15.79 -16.44
N PRO A 454 8.13 15.76 -17.16
CA PRO A 454 8.23 15.08 -18.44
C PRO A 454 8.26 13.57 -18.28
N SER A 455 7.65 12.84 -19.25
CA SER A 455 7.75 11.40 -19.38
C SER A 455 7.99 11.02 -20.84
N PHE A 456 8.86 10.03 -21.06
CA PHE A 456 9.23 9.58 -22.38
C PHE A 456 9.46 8.07 -22.39
N PHE A 457 8.85 7.37 -23.37
CA PHE A 457 8.99 5.93 -23.57
C PHE A 457 9.16 5.63 -25.05
N VAL A 458 10.16 4.84 -25.39
CA VAL A 458 10.34 4.27 -26.71
C VAL A 458 10.52 2.78 -26.58
N LYS A 459 9.82 2.02 -27.40
CA LYS A 459 9.94 0.58 -27.50
C LYS A 459 10.11 0.17 -28.94
N LYS A 460 11.10 -0.67 -29.22
CA LYS A 460 11.29 -1.35 -30.49
C LYS A 460 11.05 -2.83 -30.34
N ASN A 461 10.09 -3.36 -31.10
CA ASN A 461 9.89 -4.81 -31.25
C ASN A 461 10.84 -5.31 -32.36
N MET A 462 11.68 -6.29 -32.01
CA MET A 462 12.72 -6.84 -32.90
C MET A 462 12.35 -8.20 -33.50
N GLY A 463 11.09 -8.62 -33.34
CA GLY A 463 10.61 -9.93 -33.76
C GLY A 463 10.94 -11.05 -32.77
N GLN A 464 10.38 -12.24 -32.98
CA GLN A 464 10.59 -13.44 -32.16
C GLN A 464 10.40 -13.22 -30.64
N GLY A 465 9.56 -12.25 -30.26
CA GLY A 465 9.32 -11.90 -28.85
C GLY A 465 10.43 -11.07 -28.20
N ASN A 466 11.37 -10.53 -29.01
CA ASN A 466 12.41 -9.64 -28.52
C ASN A 466 11.96 -8.19 -28.58
N ALA A 467 12.30 -7.41 -27.55
CA ALA A 467 12.02 -5.98 -27.53
C ALA A 467 13.05 -5.23 -26.71
N LEU A 468 13.38 -4.01 -27.17
CA LEU A 468 14.20 -3.06 -26.45
C LEU A 468 13.34 -1.84 -26.11
N SER A 469 13.41 -1.37 -24.86
CA SER A 469 12.67 -0.18 -24.41
C SER A 469 13.59 0.77 -23.67
N LEU A 470 13.43 2.06 -23.94
CA LEU A 470 14.06 3.16 -23.21
C LEU A 470 12.96 4.00 -22.59
N SER A 471 13.13 4.40 -21.35
CA SER A 471 12.19 5.26 -20.64
C SER A 471 12.91 6.31 -19.81
N TYR A 472 12.26 7.46 -19.64
CA TYR A 472 12.63 8.52 -18.72
C TYR A 472 11.39 9.13 -18.11
N THR A 473 11.40 9.35 -16.78
CA THR A 473 10.31 10.01 -16.06
C THR A 473 10.85 10.87 -14.94
N GLN A 474 10.17 11.98 -14.70
CA GLN A 474 10.35 12.80 -13.51
C GLN A 474 9.10 12.72 -12.66
N SER A 475 9.28 12.61 -11.34
CA SER A 475 8.20 12.55 -10.35
C SER A 475 8.59 13.29 -9.07
N ILE A 476 7.66 13.46 -8.16
CA ILE A 476 7.87 14.10 -6.86
C ILE A 476 7.37 13.17 -5.75
N ASN A 477 8.07 13.13 -4.62
CA ASN A 477 7.61 12.48 -3.40
C ASN A 477 7.39 13.56 -2.35
N ARG A 478 6.12 13.90 -2.09
CA ARG A 478 5.74 14.92 -1.12
C ARG A 478 5.75 14.36 0.29
N PRO A 479 6.15 15.14 1.31
CA PRO A 479 6.02 14.70 2.69
C PRO A 479 4.55 14.41 3.03
N SER A 480 4.31 13.37 3.84
CA SER A 480 2.97 13.13 4.38
C SER A 480 2.54 14.27 5.30
N TYR A 481 1.25 14.40 5.54
CA TYR A 481 0.72 15.44 6.43
C TYR A 481 1.25 15.31 7.87
N GLN A 482 1.48 14.10 8.34
CA GLN A 482 2.12 13.85 9.64
C GLN A 482 3.58 14.31 9.67
N MET A 483 4.33 14.20 8.57
CA MET A 483 5.73 14.65 8.50
C MET A 483 5.87 16.17 8.61
N VAL A 484 4.88 16.93 8.16
CA VAL A 484 4.88 18.41 8.22
C VAL A 484 4.20 18.95 9.47
N ASN A 485 3.58 18.10 10.28
CA ASN A 485 2.94 18.49 11.52
C ASN A 485 4.00 18.75 12.61
N PRO A 486 4.18 20.00 13.11
CA PRO A 486 5.25 20.35 14.05
C PRO A 486 5.00 19.88 15.48
N PHE A 487 4.01 19.03 15.71
CA PHE A 487 3.68 18.60 17.07
C PHE A 487 4.71 17.66 17.67
N VAL A 488 4.84 17.79 18.99
CA VAL A 488 5.67 16.93 19.81
C VAL A 488 4.82 15.74 20.26
N PHE A 489 5.20 14.56 19.77
CA PHE A 489 4.68 13.28 20.24
C PHE A 489 5.67 12.63 21.17
N HIS A 490 5.35 12.53 22.46
CA HIS A 490 6.16 11.83 23.40
C HIS A 490 6.07 10.31 23.17
N LEU A 491 7.19 9.69 22.84
CA LEU A 491 7.30 8.23 22.67
C LEU A 491 7.66 7.55 24.01
N SER A 492 8.45 8.26 24.82
CA SER A 492 8.82 7.89 26.17
C SER A 492 9.22 9.16 26.94
N GLU A 493 9.68 9.02 28.17
CA GLU A 493 10.23 10.14 28.94
C GLU A 493 11.52 10.71 28.32
N THR A 494 12.28 9.85 27.66
CA THR A 494 13.59 10.20 27.09
C THR A 494 13.53 10.45 25.58
N SER A 495 12.38 10.30 24.93
CA SER A 495 12.28 10.44 23.48
C SER A 495 10.94 11.01 23.01
N TYR A 496 11.01 11.84 21.98
CA TYR A 496 9.83 12.40 21.31
C TYR A 496 10.04 12.53 19.81
N LYS A 497 8.93 12.52 19.08
CA LYS A 497 8.89 12.75 17.64
C LYS A 497 8.30 14.13 17.36
N GLU A 498 8.88 14.84 16.38
CA GLU A 498 8.43 16.14 15.92
C GLU A 498 8.54 16.20 14.41
N GLY A 499 7.44 16.56 13.73
CA GLY A 499 7.46 16.79 12.29
C GLY A 499 8.11 18.13 11.94
N ASN A 500 8.32 18.36 10.63
CA ASN A 500 8.98 19.57 10.13
C ASN A 500 8.13 20.26 9.06
N PRO A 501 7.48 21.41 9.36
CA PRO A 501 6.60 22.10 8.42
C PRO A 501 7.34 22.71 7.22
N TYR A 502 8.68 22.75 7.25
CA TYR A 502 9.50 23.31 6.18
C TYR A 502 9.97 22.26 5.16
N LEU A 503 9.54 21.01 5.29
CA LEU A 503 9.91 19.96 4.35
C LEU A 503 9.47 20.29 2.92
N LYS A 504 10.36 20.04 1.97
CA LYS A 504 10.10 20.12 0.53
C LYS A 504 9.94 18.71 -0.05
N GLY A 505 9.15 18.58 -1.10
CA GLY A 505 9.05 17.32 -1.82
C GLY A 505 10.40 16.89 -2.42
N GLU A 506 10.71 15.61 -2.39
CA GLU A 506 11.85 15.02 -3.10
C GLU A 506 11.55 15.00 -4.61
N LEU A 507 12.47 15.39 -5.46
CA LEU A 507 12.36 15.23 -6.91
C LEU A 507 13.08 13.95 -7.34
N LEU A 508 12.39 13.11 -8.09
CA LEU A 508 12.90 11.82 -8.57
C LEU A 508 13.06 11.87 -10.08
N TYR A 509 14.23 11.53 -10.57
CA TYR A 509 14.57 11.42 -11.99
C TYR A 509 14.95 9.98 -12.28
N ASN A 510 14.16 9.28 -13.08
CA ASN A 510 14.33 7.86 -13.35
C ASN A 510 14.50 7.60 -14.85
N ALA A 511 15.60 6.97 -15.22
CA ALA A 511 15.85 6.47 -16.58
C ALA A 511 16.03 4.96 -16.55
N ALA A 512 15.47 4.22 -17.53
CA ALA A 512 15.67 2.78 -17.61
C ALA A 512 15.79 2.31 -19.07
N LEU A 513 16.72 1.37 -19.28
CA LEU A 513 16.89 0.59 -20.51
C LEU A 513 16.50 -0.84 -20.22
N GLN A 514 15.47 -1.35 -20.88
CA GLN A 514 14.97 -2.71 -20.69
C GLN A 514 15.10 -3.52 -21.98
N PHE A 515 15.65 -4.71 -21.86
CA PHE A 515 15.69 -5.71 -22.92
C PHE A 515 14.85 -6.92 -22.51
N VAL A 516 13.89 -7.29 -23.38
CA VAL A 516 13.07 -8.50 -23.24
C VAL A 516 13.50 -9.48 -24.32
N LEU A 517 13.94 -10.68 -23.93
CA LEU A 517 14.36 -11.75 -24.84
C LEU A 517 13.30 -12.85 -24.89
N LYS A 518 12.85 -13.21 -26.10
CA LYS A 518 11.85 -14.28 -26.38
C LYS A 518 10.56 -14.14 -25.56
N SER A 519 10.11 -12.89 -25.28
CA SER A 519 8.97 -12.57 -24.41
C SER A 519 9.05 -13.18 -23.00
N ARG A 520 10.21 -13.68 -22.59
CA ARG A 520 10.38 -14.51 -21.40
C ARG A 520 11.43 -13.96 -20.43
N TYR A 521 12.62 -13.64 -20.90
CA TYR A 521 13.72 -13.14 -20.07
C TYR A 521 13.72 -11.62 -20.05
N ILE A 522 13.89 -11.01 -18.87
CA ILE A 522 13.91 -9.55 -18.71
C ILE A 522 15.25 -9.14 -18.13
N PHE A 523 15.85 -8.12 -18.75
CA PHE A 523 17.04 -7.44 -18.25
C PHE A 523 16.72 -5.95 -18.24
N SER A 524 16.92 -5.28 -17.11
CA SER A 524 16.64 -3.86 -16.96
C SER A 524 17.77 -3.16 -16.23
N LEU A 525 18.40 -2.19 -16.87
CA LEU A 525 19.34 -1.27 -16.26
C LEU A 525 18.62 0.03 -15.95
N SER A 526 18.57 0.45 -14.69
CA SER A 526 17.90 1.69 -14.28
C SER A 526 18.83 2.61 -13.50
N ALA A 527 18.68 3.90 -13.72
CA ALA A 527 19.38 4.97 -13.01
C ALA A 527 18.33 5.88 -12.36
N LEU A 528 18.37 5.99 -11.04
CA LEU A 528 17.49 6.85 -10.23
C LEU A 528 18.34 7.92 -9.53
N PHE A 529 17.96 9.19 -9.70
CA PHE A 529 18.48 10.29 -8.92
C PHE A 529 17.35 10.89 -8.09
N ILE A 530 17.58 11.10 -6.80
CA ILE A 530 16.66 11.76 -5.87
C ILE A 530 17.32 13.01 -5.35
N ASP A 531 16.70 14.15 -5.65
CA ASP A 531 17.09 15.46 -5.13
C ASP A 531 16.28 15.82 -3.88
N ARG A 532 16.87 16.61 -2.97
CA ARG A 532 16.24 17.05 -1.71
C ARG A 532 15.72 15.90 -0.86
N LYS A 533 16.54 14.83 -0.73
CA LYS A 533 16.12 13.63 -0.02
C LYS A 533 15.68 13.92 1.42
N ILE A 534 14.50 13.43 1.78
CA ILE A 534 13.98 13.49 3.15
C ILE A 534 14.62 12.33 3.94
N ASN A 535 15.31 12.69 5.02
CA ASN A 535 15.93 11.73 5.92
C ASN A 535 15.37 11.89 7.33
N GLU A 536 15.17 10.76 8.00
CA GLU A 536 14.92 10.73 9.43
C GLU A 536 16.23 10.98 10.19
N VAL A 537 16.20 11.88 11.16
CA VAL A 537 17.36 12.33 11.90
C VAL A 537 17.07 12.23 13.40
N TYR A 538 17.98 11.62 14.12
CA TYR A 538 17.94 11.47 15.56
C TYR A 538 18.92 12.47 16.16
N GLU A 539 18.45 13.29 17.09
CA GLU A 539 19.23 14.37 17.69
C GLU A 539 19.08 14.37 19.21
N GLN A 540 20.17 14.52 19.93
CA GLN A 540 20.11 14.77 21.36
C GLN A 540 19.70 16.21 21.62
N VAL A 541 18.64 16.40 22.40
CA VAL A 541 18.13 17.71 22.82
C VAL A 541 18.26 17.83 24.34
N GLY A 542 18.94 18.87 24.80
CA GLY A 542 19.27 19.00 26.23
C GLY A 542 20.18 17.85 26.71
N GLU A 543 20.01 17.45 27.96
CA GLU A 543 20.87 16.44 28.57
C GLU A 543 20.37 15.00 28.41
N LYS A 544 19.02 14.79 28.32
CA LYS A 544 18.45 13.44 28.50
C LYS A 544 17.42 13.06 27.42
N GLN A 545 17.11 13.93 26.47
CA GLN A 545 16.05 13.67 25.50
C GLN A 545 16.58 13.47 24.08
N THR A 546 16.01 12.50 23.38
CA THR A 546 16.22 12.24 21.95
C THR A 546 15.05 12.74 21.15
N ARG A 547 15.31 13.62 20.17
CA ARG A 547 14.34 14.10 19.21
C ARG A 547 14.45 13.30 17.89
N TYR A 548 13.34 12.77 17.44
CA TYR A 548 13.17 12.19 16.11
C TYR A 548 12.53 13.22 15.21
N THR A 549 13.19 13.63 14.14
CA THR A 549 12.66 14.60 13.18
C THR A 549 13.05 14.26 11.74
N LEU A 550 12.52 15.00 10.79
CA LEU A 550 12.77 14.81 9.36
C LEU A 550 13.41 16.06 8.77
N LYS A 551 14.37 15.88 7.87
CA LYS A 551 15.07 16.99 7.18
C LYS A 551 15.27 16.65 5.71
N ASN A 552 15.13 17.65 4.83
CA ASN A 552 15.66 17.56 3.48
C ASN A 552 17.18 17.72 3.57
N ASP A 553 17.92 16.62 3.49
CA ASP A 553 19.38 16.66 3.59
C ASP A 553 20.04 15.75 2.57
N GLY A 554 20.65 16.39 1.58
CA GLY A 554 21.41 15.73 0.54
C GLY A 554 20.59 15.16 -0.61
N ASN A 555 21.23 14.28 -1.34
CA ASN A 555 20.68 13.59 -2.51
C ASN A 555 21.13 12.13 -2.55
N SER A 556 20.49 11.34 -3.41
CA SER A 556 20.92 9.97 -3.66
C SER A 556 20.92 9.64 -5.15
N LYS A 557 21.88 8.81 -5.56
CA LYS A 557 22.00 8.25 -6.91
C LYS A 557 22.03 6.74 -6.80
N ARG A 558 21.26 6.03 -7.63
CA ARG A 558 21.25 4.58 -7.66
C ARG A 558 21.30 4.09 -9.09
N LEU A 559 22.22 3.17 -9.36
CA LEU A 559 22.27 2.39 -10.60
C LEU A 559 21.92 0.95 -10.24
N ALA A 560 20.93 0.36 -10.91
CA ALA A 560 20.46 -0.99 -10.61
C ALA A 560 20.32 -1.82 -11.89
N LEU A 561 20.81 -3.05 -11.83
CA LEU A 561 20.61 -4.09 -12.84
C LEU A 561 19.61 -5.12 -12.28
N TYR A 562 18.46 -5.22 -12.92
CA TYR A 562 17.44 -6.22 -12.63
C TYR A 562 17.44 -7.29 -13.72
N MET A 563 17.35 -8.56 -13.32
CA MET A 563 17.26 -9.71 -14.20
C MET A 563 16.13 -10.62 -13.75
N GLU A 564 15.33 -11.13 -14.71
CA GLU A 564 14.32 -12.14 -14.45
C GLU A 564 14.51 -13.32 -15.42
N ILE A 565 14.66 -14.52 -14.87
CA ILE A 565 14.94 -15.75 -15.57
C ILE A 565 13.91 -16.82 -15.16
N PRO A 566 12.81 -16.97 -15.91
CA PRO A 566 11.83 -18.02 -15.65
C PRO A 566 12.29 -19.36 -16.26
N PHE A 567 11.92 -20.44 -15.59
CA PHE A 567 12.22 -21.82 -15.99
C PHE A 567 10.95 -22.68 -15.83
N THR A 568 10.75 -23.64 -16.75
CA THR A 568 9.60 -24.55 -16.67
C THR A 568 10.09 -25.96 -17.03
N TRP A 569 9.82 -26.90 -16.13
CA TRP A 569 10.15 -28.32 -16.35
C TRP A 569 9.05 -29.23 -15.78
N GLY A 570 8.30 -29.88 -16.67
CA GLY A 570 7.16 -30.70 -16.28
C GLY A 570 6.14 -29.91 -15.40
N MET A 571 5.90 -30.42 -14.20
CA MET A 571 5.01 -29.80 -13.23
C MET A 571 5.60 -28.57 -12.50
N TRP A 572 6.90 -28.34 -12.61
CA TRP A 572 7.63 -27.28 -11.93
C TRP A 572 7.79 -26.06 -12.82
N ASN A 573 7.28 -24.94 -12.34
CA ASN A 573 7.52 -23.61 -12.90
C ASN A 573 8.30 -22.79 -11.87
N CYS A 574 9.48 -22.33 -12.26
CA CYS A 574 10.34 -21.52 -11.43
C CYS A 574 10.58 -20.17 -12.08
N ARG A 575 10.64 -19.12 -11.28
CA ARG A 575 11.01 -17.77 -11.70
C ARG A 575 12.04 -17.21 -10.74
N ASN A 576 13.22 -16.91 -11.28
CA ASN A 576 14.31 -16.35 -10.51
C ASN A 576 14.51 -14.89 -10.87
N ASN A 577 14.59 -14.03 -9.87
CA ASN A 577 14.86 -12.60 -10.01
C ASN A 577 16.13 -12.25 -9.26
N ALA A 578 16.97 -11.45 -9.86
CA ALA A 578 18.14 -10.88 -9.22
C ALA A 578 18.17 -9.38 -9.48
N GLU A 579 18.44 -8.60 -8.43
CA GLU A 579 18.74 -7.19 -8.53
C GLU A 579 20.07 -6.90 -7.86
N LEU A 580 20.96 -6.26 -8.61
CA LEU A 580 22.23 -5.75 -8.14
C LEU A 580 22.20 -4.24 -8.26
N SER A 581 22.51 -3.51 -7.20
CA SER A 581 22.47 -2.06 -7.23
C SER A 581 23.67 -1.41 -6.56
N GLN A 582 24.13 -0.29 -7.12
CA GLN A 582 25.11 0.59 -6.52
C GLN A 582 24.41 1.90 -6.18
N SER A 583 24.42 2.26 -4.90
CA SER A 583 23.83 3.50 -4.39
C SER A 583 24.90 4.43 -3.86
N LEU A 584 24.72 5.73 -4.08
CA LEU A 584 25.49 6.81 -3.50
C LEU A 584 24.54 7.77 -2.80
N TYR A 585 24.71 7.91 -1.49
CA TYR A 585 24.02 8.90 -0.66
C TYR A 585 25.01 9.98 -0.27
N GLN A 586 24.68 11.25 -0.48
CA GLN A 586 25.58 12.34 -0.16
C GLN A 586 24.87 13.59 0.34
N ASN A 587 25.50 14.29 1.29
CA ASN A 587 25.19 15.65 1.69
C ASN A 587 26.47 16.50 1.74
N SER A 588 26.42 17.68 2.34
CA SER A 588 27.60 18.56 2.47
C SER A 588 28.73 17.97 3.34
N ALA A 589 28.40 17.10 4.29
CA ALA A 589 29.35 16.59 5.29
C ALA A 589 29.90 15.21 4.96
N LYS A 590 29.11 14.34 4.29
CA LYS A 590 29.51 12.94 4.08
C LYS A 590 28.97 12.34 2.79
N ARG A 591 29.63 11.24 2.39
CA ARG A 591 29.31 10.47 1.19
C ARG A 591 29.35 8.98 1.56
N ILE A 592 28.24 8.27 1.31
CA ILE A 592 28.06 6.85 1.63
C ILE A 592 27.81 6.07 0.35
N HIS A 593 28.63 5.05 0.13
CA HIS A 593 28.43 4.08 -0.95
C HIS A 593 27.78 2.81 -0.38
N ASP A 594 26.83 2.25 -1.09
CA ASP A 594 26.17 1.00 -0.73
C ASP A 594 25.99 0.11 -1.94
N PHE A 595 26.28 -1.18 -1.78
CA PHE A 595 26.04 -2.20 -2.80
C PHE A 595 24.90 -3.10 -2.37
N GLY A 596 23.76 -3.00 -3.08
CA GLY A 596 22.55 -3.76 -2.78
C GLY A 596 22.48 -5.06 -3.58
N VAL A 597 21.99 -6.12 -2.93
CA VAL A 597 21.67 -7.42 -3.55
C VAL A 597 20.29 -7.86 -3.10
N VAL A 598 19.40 -8.12 -4.05
CA VAL A 598 18.11 -8.78 -3.81
C VAL A 598 17.98 -9.97 -4.73
N LEU A 599 17.82 -11.16 -4.17
CA LEU A 599 17.58 -12.40 -4.90
C LEU A 599 16.23 -12.95 -4.51
N SER A 600 15.47 -13.44 -5.49
CA SER A 600 14.19 -14.11 -5.24
C SER A 600 14.03 -15.30 -6.17
N SER A 601 13.53 -16.40 -5.64
CA SER A 601 13.15 -17.59 -6.42
C SER A 601 11.73 -17.99 -6.06
N PHE A 602 10.87 -17.97 -7.05
CA PHE A 602 9.47 -18.31 -6.93
C PHE A 602 9.23 -19.66 -7.61
N ASN A 603 8.89 -20.67 -6.83
CA ASN A 603 8.74 -22.05 -7.29
C ASN A 603 7.30 -22.51 -7.14
N ARG A 604 6.72 -23.04 -8.20
CA ARG A 604 5.36 -23.54 -8.26
C ARG A 604 5.34 -24.95 -8.82
N PHE A 605 4.71 -25.88 -8.09
CA PHE A 605 4.55 -27.27 -8.42
C PHE A 605 3.07 -27.59 -8.60
N ARG A 606 2.65 -27.91 -9.81
CA ARG A 606 1.28 -28.39 -10.08
C ARG A 606 1.21 -29.88 -9.79
N LEU A 607 0.85 -30.25 -8.57
CA LEU A 607 0.80 -31.63 -8.11
C LEU A 607 -0.40 -32.40 -8.71
N SER A 608 -1.53 -31.70 -8.91
CA SER A 608 -2.70 -32.25 -9.59
C SER A 608 -3.51 -31.12 -10.27
N LYS A 609 -4.66 -31.45 -10.87
CA LYS A 609 -5.60 -30.42 -11.38
C LYS A 609 -6.16 -29.53 -10.26
N GLN A 610 -6.22 -30.06 -9.04
CA GLN A 610 -6.84 -29.42 -7.87
C GLN A 610 -5.80 -28.86 -6.90
N LEU A 611 -4.58 -29.42 -6.83
CA LEU A 611 -3.57 -29.07 -5.83
C LEU A 611 -2.33 -28.47 -6.48
N THR A 612 -1.96 -27.28 -6.02
CA THR A 612 -0.71 -26.59 -6.37
C THR A 612 0.07 -26.30 -5.10
N ALA A 613 1.34 -26.69 -5.05
CA ALA A 613 2.28 -26.28 -3.99
C ALA A 613 3.20 -25.17 -4.50
N MET A 614 3.63 -24.28 -3.60
CA MET A 614 4.53 -23.18 -3.91
C MET A 614 5.58 -23.04 -2.82
N ALA A 615 6.79 -22.65 -3.24
CA ALA A 615 7.89 -22.28 -2.35
C ALA A 615 8.54 -20.99 -2.85
N ASN A 616 8.60 -19.97 -1.99
CA ASN A 616 9.23 -18.69 -2.28
C ASN A 616 10.48 -18.54 -1.43
N LEU A 617 11.60 -18.23 -2.07
CA LEU A 617 12.86 -17.93 -1.42
C LEU A 617 13.20 -16.47 -1.71
N ARG A 618 13.65 -15.72 -0.70
CA ARG A 618 14.07 -14.34 -0.87
C ARG A 618 15.26 -14.02 0.01
N TYR A 619 16.28 -13.43 -0.59
CA TYR A 619 17.44 -12.88 0.11
C TYR A 619 17.55 -11.39 -0.17
N ILE A 620 17.78 -10.59 0.87
CA ILE A 620 18.08 -9.17 0.79
C ILE A 620 19.30 -8.91 1.66
N ARG A 621 20.34 -8.36 1.02
CA ARG A 621 21.54 -7.92 1.71
C ARG A 621 21.23 -6.69 2.57
N HIS A 622 21.84 -6.54 3.72
CA HIS A 622 21.84 -5.32 4.52
C HIS A 622 22.27 -4.08 3.68
N TYR A 623 21.88 -2.88 4.10
CA TYR A 623 22.14 -1.66 3.36
C TYR A 623 22.54 -0.49 4.26
N LYS A 624 23.14 0.55 3.65
CA LYS A 624 23.59 1.77 4.33
C LYS A 624 23.06 3.00 3.59
N GLN A 625 22.66 4.02 4.36
CA GLN A 625 22.26 5.34 3.90
C GLN A 625 22.98 6.42 4.71
N LEU A 626 22.70 7.71 4.48
CA LEU A 626 23.38 8.82 5.17
C LEU A 626 23.33 8.69 6.70
N TYR A 627 22.20 8.36 7.25
CA TYR A 627 21.94 8.29 8.68
C TYR A 627 21.60 6.90 9.18
N LEU A 628 21.21 5.98 8.30
CA LEU A 628 20.74 4.64 8.63
C LEU A 628 21.71 3.56 8.13
N VAL A 629 22.08 2.65 9.02
CA VAL A 629 22.76 1.39 8.69
C VAL A 629 21.86 0.23 9.12
N GLN A 630 21.31 -0.48 8.14
CA GLN A 630 20.68 -1.77 8.35
C GLN A 630 21.77 -2.84 8.44
N LYS A 631 21.88 -3.56 9.53
CA LYS A 631 22.97 -4.53 9.74
C LYS A 631 22.63 -5.98 9.41
N THR A 632 21.35 -6.31 9.35
CA THR A 632 20.91 -7.69 9.22
C THR A 632 20.53 -8.01 7.79
N ASP A 633 21.08 -9.08 7.24
CA ASP A 633 20.63 -9.70 6.01
C ASP A 633 19.29 -10.42 6.25
N TYR A 634 18.44 -10.39 5.28
CA TYR A 634 17.18 -11.11 5.31
C TYR A 634 17.21 -12.32 4.39
N PHE A 635 16.90 -13.51 4.92
CA PHE A 635 16.65 -14.71 4.12
C PHE A 635 15.31 -15.34 4.51
N GLY A 636 14.29 -15.17 3.66
CA GLY A 636 12.94 -15.67 3.87
C GLY A 636 12.60 -16.90 3.04
N VAL A 637 11.82 -17.79 3.63
CA VAL A 637 11.25 -18.99 2.98
C VAL A 637 9.76 -19.02 3.28
N ASP A 638 8.93 -19.00 2.21
CA ASP A 638 7.48 -19.20 2.31
C ASP A 638 7.10 -20.51 1.63
N ILE A 639 6.21 -21.29 2.23
CA ILE A 639 5.65 -22.53 1.68
C ILE A 639 4.12 -22.44 1.73
N GLU A 640 3.48 -22.63 0.58
CA GLU A 640 2.03 -22.48 0.43
C GLU A 640 1.43 -23.62 -0.37
N GLY A 641 0.16 -23.93 -0.11
CA GLY A 641 -0.65 -24.86 -0.86
C GLY A 641 -2.00 -24.24 -1.25
N ASP A 642 -2.42 -24.47 -2.50
CA ASP A 642 -3.76 -24.14 -2.97
C ASP A 642 -4.48 -25.40 -3.38
N TYR A 643 -5.66 -25.61 -2.79
CA TYR A 643 -6.55 -26.71 -3.11
C TYR A 643 -7.91 -26.18 -3.57
N SER A 644 -8.31 -26.58 -4.79
CA SER A 644 -9.59 -26.21 -5.40
C SER A 644 -10.49 -27.42 -5.53
N CYS A 645 -11.72 -27.35 -5.06
CA CYS A 645 -12.73 -28.41 -5.18
C CYS A 645 -14.11 -27.87 -5.54
N LEU A 646 -15.12 -28.75 -5.67
CA LEU A 646 -16.48 -28.41 -6.07
C LEU A 646 -16.55 -27.60 -7.39
N LYS A 647 -15.78 -28.00 -8.41
CA LYS A 647 -15.66 -27.29 -9.71
C LYS A 647 -15.18 -25.84 -9.53
N ASP A 648 -14.15 -25.64 -8.73
CA ASP A 648 -13.52 -24.36 -8.41
C ASP A 648 -14.41 -23.42 -7.57
N LYS A 649 -15.54 -23.90 -7.04
CA LYS A 649 -16.40 -23.10 -6.15
C LYS A 649 -15.82 -22.97 -4.73
N LEU A 650 -15.18 -24.02 -4.21
CA LEU A 650 -14.54 -24.00 -2.91
C LEU A 650 -13.02 -24.04 -3.07
N ASN A 651 -12.35 -23.07 -2.45
CA ASN A 651 -10.90 -22.91 -2.54
C ASN A 651 -10.32 -22.79 -1.14
N ILE A 652 -9.29 -23.57 -0.87
CA ILE A 652 -8.54 -23.57 0.38
C ILE A 652 -7.10 -23.21 0.08
N ASN A 653 -6.64 -22.10 0.64
CA ASN A 653 -5.25 -21.67 0.59
C ASN A 653 -4.67 -21.79 2.00
N PHE A 654 -3.52 -22.43 2.14
CA PHE A 654 -2.89 -22.67 3.43
C PHE A 654 -1.37 -22.62 3.29
N GLY A 655 -0.68 -22.35 4.40
CA GLY A 655 0.78 -22.32 4.35
C GLY A 655 1.46 -21.71 5.55
N VAL A 656 2.76 -21.54 5.37
CA VAL A 656 3.67 -20.88 6.33
C VAL A 656 4.46 -19.81 5.59
N LYS A 657 4.39 -18.58 6.06
CA LYS A 657 5.27 -17.48 5.62
C LYS A 657 6.40 -17.27 6.60
N ASP A 658 7.55 -16.90 6.07
CA ASP A 658 8.79 -16.73 6.82
C ASP A 658 9.08 -17.91 7.77
N LEU A 659 9.13 -19.11 7.20
CA LEU A 659 9.37 -20.37 7.92
C LEU A 659 10.57 -20.29 8.87
N LEU A 660 11.61 -19.55 8.50
CA LEU A 660 12.84 -19.39 9.27
C LEU A 660 12.75 -18.31 10.35
N ASN A 661 11.64 -17.56 10.42
CA ASN A 661 11.45 -16.44 11.35
C ASN A 661 12.55 -15.36 11.24
N SER A 662 13.01 -15.10 10.03
CA SER A 662 14.18 -14.25 9.78
C SER A 662 13.85 -12.76 9.67
N ARG A 663 12.61 -12.40 9.26
CA ARG A 663 12.14 -11.00 9.17
C ARG A 663 12.03 -10.31 10.52
N GLY A 664 11.72 -11.09 11.57
CA GLY A 664 11.51 -10.58 12.91
C GLY A 664 12.80 -10.20 13.65
N LYS A 665 13.96 -10.48 13.07
CA LYS A 665 15.27 -10.16 13.65
C LYS A 665 15.96 -9.13 12.78
N ASN A 666 15.97 -7.90 13.23
CA ASN A 666 16.50 -6.79 12.46
C ASN A 666 17.24 -5.82 13.35
N GLN A 667 18.46 -5.43 12.94
CA GLN A 667 19.28 -4.45 13.63
C GLN A 667 19.47 -3.21 12.77
N GLN A 668 19.15 -2.06 13.33
CA GLN A 668 19.32 -0.76 12.70
C GLN A 668 20.17 0.15 13.57
N ILE A 669 21.02 0.95 12.94
CA ILE A 669 21.79 1.99 13.60
C ILE A 669 21.56 3.30 12.86
N PHE A 670 21.07 4.29 13.57
CA PHE A 670 21.03 5.66 13.11
C PHE A 670 22.22 6.42 13.68
N ARG A 671 22.95 7.14 12.82
CA ARG A 671 24.14 7.89 13.20
C ARG A 671 24.05 9.34 12.74
N ASN A 672 24.22 10.24 13.70
CA ASN A 672 24.42 11.66 13.48
C ASN A 672 25.68 12.08 14.25
N ASN A 673 26.35 13.14 13.87
CA ASN A 673 27.71 13.55 14.28
C ASN A 673 28.20 13.12 15.69
N ASN A 674 27.36 13.28 16.72
CA ASN A 674 27.71 12.99 18.13
C ASN A 674 26.64 12.11 18.82
N PHE A 675 25.79 11.44 18.05
CA PHE A 675 24.70 10.65 18.56
C PHE A 675 24.49 9.39 17.72
N GLU A 676 24.33 8.25 18.39
CA GLU A 676 23.94 6.99 17.76
C GLU A 676 22.70 6.44 18.44
N HIS A 677 21.74 6.03 17.64
CA HIS A 677 20.55 5.29 18.06
C HIS A 677 20.59 3.89 17.46
N HIS A 678 20.60 2.87 18.31
CA HIS A 678 20.57 1.47 17.93
C HIS A 678 19.19 0.89 18.21
N SER A 679 18.59 0.17 17.25
CA SER A 679 17.33 -0.56 17.44
C SER A 679 17.51 -2.01 17.05
N ASP A 680 17.23 -2.91 17.99
CA ASP A 680 17.20 -4.34 17.82
C ASP A 680 15.76 -4.84 17.87
N PHE A 681 15.19 -5.11 16.70
CA PHE A 681 13.84 -5.65 16.55
C PHE A 681 13.86 -7.17 16.75
N ASN A 682 12.97 -7.67 17.59
CA ASN A 682 12.78 -9.10 17.80
C ASN A 682 11.29 -9.42 17.96
N PHE A 683 10.65 -9.80 16.85
CA PHE A 683 9.25 -10.21 16.82
C PHE A 683 9.06 -11.50 16.03
N VAL A 684 7.98 -12.22 16.30
CA VAL A 684 7.63 -13.42 15.54
C VAL A 684 7.08 -13.00 14.17
N SER A 685 7.84 -13.27 13.11
CA SER A 685 7.44 -13.02 11.71
C SER A 685 6.90 -14.27 11.03
N ARG A 686 7.23 -15.47 11.54
CA ARG A 686 6.66 -16.74 11.06
C ARG A 686 5.16 -16.76 11.25
N LYS A 687 4.45 -17.01 10.15
CA LYS A 687 3.00 -16.95 10.10
C LYS A 687 2.42 -18.20 9.46
N PHE A 688 1.61 -18.94 10.22
CA PHE A 688 0.75 -20.00 9.68
C PHE A 688 -0.59 -19.39 9.29
N PHE A 689 -1.15 -19.82 8.16
CA PHE A 689 -2.44 -19.33 7.72
C PHE A 689 -3.27 -20.41 7.01
N VAL A 690 -4.59 -20.29 7.12
CA VAL A 690 -5.57 -21.05 6.34
C VAL A 690 -6.68 -20.07 5.93
N SER A 691 -6.97 -20.04 4.62
CA SER A 691 -8.06 -19.23 4.05
C SER A 691 -9.00 -20.13 3.26
N VAL A 692 -10.30 -20.05 3.55
CA VAL A 692 -11.35 -20.82 2.86
C VAL A 692 -12.25 -19.82 2.14
N THR A 693 -12.50 -20.02 0.84
CA THR A 693 -13.35 -19.14 0.03
C THR A 693 -14.36 -19.98 -0.75
N PHE A 694 -15.62 -19.61 -0.65
CA PHE A 694 -16.70 -20.16 -1.46
C PHE A 694 -17.20 -19.11 -2.46
N ASN A 695 -17.27 -19.48 -3.75
CA ASN A 695 -17.75 -18.64 -4.83
C ASN A 695 -19.07 -19.17 -5.39
N PHE A 696 -20.02 -18.28 -5.68
CA PHE A 696 -21.29 -18.64 -6.28
C PHE A 696 -21.72 -17.65 -7.38
N SER A 697 -22.50 -18.14 -8.34
CA SER A 697 -23.16 -17.31 -9.35
C SER A 697 -24.48 -17.97 -9.75
N ALA A 698 -25.54 -17.16 -9.86
CA ALA A 698 -26.86 -17.55 -10.31
C ALA A 698 -27.37 -16.50 -11.31
N GLY A 699 -27.73 -16.93 -12.56
CA GLY A 699 -28.23 -16.06 -13.62
C GLY A 699 -27.56 -16.29 -14.99
N LEU A 700 -28.05 -15.61 -16.03
CA LEU A 700 -27.62 -15.74 -17.44
C LEU A 700 -26.52 -14.71 -17.79
N LYS A 701 -25.61 -15.11 -18.69
CA LYS A 701 -24.45 -14.30 -19.11
C LYS A 701 -24.82 -13.19 -20.08
N GLN A 702 -24.38 -11.93 -19.90
CA GLN A 702 -23.75 -11.07 -20.93
C GLN A 702 -23.52 -9.61 -20.51
N ALA A 703 -22.48 -9.03 -20.99
CA ALA A 703 -22.13 -7.69 -21.54
C ALA A 703 -20.91 -7.00 -20.93
N SER A 704 -20.31 -6.07 -21.72
CA SER A 704 -19.05 -5.36 -21.46
C SER A 704 -19.23 -4.15 -20.51
N GLN A 705 -18.16 -3.72 -19.86
CA GLN A 705 -18.20 -2.78 -18.74
C GLN A 705 -17.21 -1.63 -18.82
N HIS A 706 -17.50 -0.57 -18.06
CA HIS A 706 -16.69 0.64 -17.90
C HIS A 706 -15.94 0.67 -16.56
N ASP A 707 -14.80 1.30 -16.52
CA ASP A 707 -13.98 1.39 -15.33
C ASP A 707 -14.21 2.71 -14.58
N LYS A 708 -14.43 2.65 -13.27
CA LYS A 708 -14.48 3.82 -12.41
C LYS A 708 -13.05 4.27 -12.10
N THR A 709 -12.81 5.54 -12.30
CA THR A 709 -11.54 6.17 -11.95
C THR A 709 -11.75 7.14 -10.78
N HIS A 710 -10.67 7.40 -10.02
CA HIS A 710 -10.68 8.29 -8.88
C HIS A 710 -9.55 9.31 -9.04
N SER A 711 -9.79 10.55 -8.62
CA SER A 711 -8.87 11.66 -8.84
C SER A 711 -8.07 12.07 -7.59
N ASN A 712 -8.57 11.80 -6.39
CA ASN A 712 -7.92 12.20 -5.15
C ASN A 712 -6.94 11.15 -4.59
N GLY A 713 -6.42 10.32 -5.48
CA GLY A 713 -5.51 9.24 -5.09
C GLY A 713 -4.33 9.72 -4.28
N GLU A 714 -3.60 10.73 -4.70
CA GLU A 714 -2.37 11.25 -4.08
C GLU A 714 -2.58 11.78 -2.65
N GLU A 715 -3.66 12.53 -2.41
CA GLU A 715 -3.94 13.15 -1.12
C GLU A 715 -4.29 12.12 -0.04
N LYS A 716 -4.95 11.03 -0.45
CA LYS A 716 -5.25 9.93 0.47
C LYS A 716 -3.99 9.19 0.96
N GLU A 717 -2.90 9.17 0.19
CA GLU A 717 -1.63 8.58 0.62
C GLU A 717 -0.93 9.41 1.68
N ARG A 718 -1.16 10.72 1.65
CA ARG A 718 -0.61 11.68 2.60
C ARG A 718 -1.43 11.75 3.89
N MET A 719 -2.68 11.24 3.85
CA MET A 719 -3.52 11.01 5.03
C MET A 719 -2.95 9.86 5.87
#